data_b602ae9c4563f5bb0872aed627738f4f
#
_entry.id   b602ae9c4563f5bb0872aed627738f4f
#
_cell.length_a   1.000
_cell.length_b   1.000
_cell.length_c   1.000
_cell.angle_alpha   90.00
_cell.angle_beta   90.00
_cell.angle_gamma   90.00
#
_symmetry.space_group_name_H-M   'P 1'
#
loop_
_entity.id
_entity.type
_entity.pdbx_description
1 polymer ?
#
loop_
_entity_poly.entity_id
_entity_poly.type
_entity_poly.pdbx_seq_one_letter_code
_entity_poly.pdbx_strand_id
1 'polypeptide(L)'
;MLVVLWMGVLGVESAAAREFYRVVPEEVSLQGNFERAQLLVQQVNKAGVSDQHSNDLTHQASYTSSDPAIVTVDSRGQLLAVANGQAVIRVKYKRWRLEVAVTVDGVVEKPQFQFLEQITPVLSKHGCNMGACHASQHGKGGFLLSIFGFDPDKDRRNIAHDRLQRRVDFINPESSLLLLKPTLTVPHGGGLRLKKNSVDYQLLLAWLKAGAPGQSGEARKVTSLTVIPSVRVGLLGMKQQLRVEAQYSDGSVRDVTALARYDSMDEGMLSVDDAGLVSVESAGQGPVMVRFEDQAAILTISIPYSDSVELSSWTSNNFVDELAARKFQDLGIEPSGLCDDATFIRRAFLDAVGGQPTPEEVRAFLALEDADKRARLVDQLLGLSGDSKKDIYNDRYAAFWTLKWSDLIRNNSNDLGEQGMWAMHNWIRESFRVNKPFDEFVSELVTAKGSIYMNGPANYFRVNSNATELTEATTQLFMGIRLECAKCHHHPFEKYSQADYYGIAAFFSRVGTKGSEEFGLFGREQVVVVKNSGDVNHPRTGKKMEPTTLDGEPSDHELDRRIPFAVWLTSKDNTRFASSVANRYVRFLLGRGLVEPVDDMRSTNPATNPELLQALTRHFAENDFDLKQLLRVIMVSRLYQLDSQPTPENIGASRFYPFYRAKRLAAEPLLDAVDFATGRPTKFKNLPLGTRAIELPDAEYPNYFLNTFAKPRRVSVCECERTPDENLAQALHTLNGDILSSKIADSEGRIAQLLEQDKEAGTMIEEIYLATVCRIPSGEEMQVCLKIIEESPSPKEGYEDLMWALINSKDFLYVK
;
A
#
# COMPACT_ATOMS: atom_id res chain seq x y z
N MET A 1 76.68 -30.81 6.08
CA MET A 1 76.25 -29.90 7.13
C MET A 1 74.96 -29.30 6.63
N LEU A 2 73.85 -29.98 6.93
CA LEU A 2 72.51 -29.56 6.56
C LEU A 2 71.98 -28.68 7.68
N VAL A 3 71.58 -27.43 7.34
CA VAL A 3 70.81 -26.53 8.22
C VAL A 3 69.33 -26.68 7.89
N VAL A 4 68.56 -27.21 8.81
CA VAL A 4 67.12 -27.30 8.73
C VAL A 4 66.57 -26.02 9.33
N LEU A 5 65.94 -25.19 8.47
CA LEU A 5 65.09 -24.05 8.89
C LEU A 5 63.74 -24.53 9.37
N TRP A 6 63.44 -24.31 10.63
CA TRP A 6 62.12 -24.49 11.20
C TRP A 6 61.27 -23.23 10.93
N MET A 7 60.31 -23.33 10.02
CA MET A 7 59.27 -22.29 9.85
C MET A 7 58.18 -22.53 10.91
N GLY A 8 58.17 -21.64 11.90
CA GLY A 8 57.05 -21.58 12.85
C GLY A 8 55.79 -21.02 12.17
N VAL A 9 54.78 -21.82 12.09
CA VAL A 9 53.41 -21.41 11.72
C VAL A 9 52.86 -20.58 12.90
N LEU A 10 52.88 -19.26 12.75
CA LEU A 10 52.12 -18.37 13.63
C LEU A 10 50.66 -18.57 13.29
N GLY A 11 49.95 -19.30 14.13
CA GLY A 11 48.49 -19.37 14.13
C GLY A 11 47.95 -17.95 14.40
N VAL A 12 47.29 -17.38 13.43
CA VAL A 12 46.46 -16.19 13.63
C VAL A 12 45.24 -16.64 14.44
N GLU A 13 45.33 -16.52 15.76
CA GLU A 13 44.15 -16.53 16.60
C GLU A 13 43.27 -15.37 16.16
N SER A 14 42.15 -15.67 15.52
CA SER A 14 41.10 -14.72 15.29
C SER A 14 40.69 -14.13 16.64
N ALA A 15 40.99 -12.86 16.85
CA ALA A 15 40.54 -12.13 18.02
C ALA A 15 39.00 -12.15 18.00
N ALA A 16 38.39 -13.06 18.75
CA ALA A 16 36.98 -13.08 18.97
C ALA A 16 36.57 -11.67 19.47
N ALA A 17 35.78 -10.97 18.68
CA ALA A 17 35.28 -9.66 19.04
C ALA A 17 34.62 -9.77 20.42
N ARG A 18 35.01 -8.93 21.37
CA ARG A 18 34.41 -8.89 22.71
C ARG A 18 32.96 -8.50 22.55
N GLU A 19 32.02 -9.43 22.71
CA GLU A 19 30.59 -9.20 22.73
C GLU A 19 30.24 -8.47 24.05
N PHE A 20 29.43 -7.43 23.93
CA PHE A 20 28.85 -6.69 25.04
C PHE A 20 27.35 -6.86 25.04
N TYR A 21 26.73 -6.81 26.22
CA TYR A 21 25.31 -7.06 26.40
C TYR A 21 24.75 -6.06 27.39
N ARG A 22 23.48 -5.66 27.18
CA ARG A 22 22.72 -4.86 28.15
C ARG A 22 21.36 -5.45 28.36
N VAL A 23 20.71 -5.10 29.45
CA VAL A 23 19.31 -5.33 29.71
C VAL A 23 18.56 -4.00 29.56
N VAL A 24 17.39 -4.05 28.95
CA VAL A 24 16.54 -2.87 28.72
C VAL A 24 15.15 -3.17 29.26
N PRO A 25 14.62 -2.29 30.09
CA PRO A 25 15.24 -1.13 30.74
C PRO A 25 16.19 -1.55 31.87
N GLU A 26 17.02 -0.63 32.32
CA GLU A 26 17.95 -0.83 33.43
C GLU A 26 17.29 -0.67 34.81
N GLU A 27 16.15 0.04 34.84
CA GLU A 27 15.30 0.23 36.01
C GLU A 27 13.83 0.04 35.62
N VAL A 28 13.03 -0.54 36.51
CA VAL A 28 11.60 -0.77 36.29
C VAL A 28 10.79 -0.26 37.48
N SER A 29 9.75 0.50 37.20
CA SER A 29 8.72 0.88 38.18
C SER A 29 7.40 0.21 37.79
N LEU A 30 6.81 -0.58 38.71
CA LEU A 30 5.53 -1.25 38.54
C LEU A 30 4.50 -0.57 39.49
N GLN A 31 3.39 -0.12 38.92
CA GLN A 31 2.39 0.66 39.64
C GLN A 31 1.05 -0.08 39.71
N GLY A 32 0.78 -0.72 40.88
CA GLY A 32 -0.52 -1.38 41.14
C GLY A 32 -0.54 -2.88 40.92
N ASN A 33 -1.72 -3.44 41.15
CA ASN A 33 -1.95 -4.88 41.06
C ASN A 33 -1.94 -5.35 39.61
N PHE A 34 -1.36 -6.53 39.34
CA PHE A 34 -1.26 -7.18 38.04
C PHE A 34 -0.36 -6.44 37.03
N GLU A 35 0.39 -5.43 37.49
CA GLU A 35 1.28 -4.71 36.62
C GLU A 35 2.45 -5.58 36.17
N ARG A 36 2.82 -5.46 34.91
CA ARG A 36 3.84 -6.27 34.24
C ARG A 36 4.80 -5.40 33.46
N ALA A 37 6.04 -5.85 33.30
CA ALA A 37 7.01 -5.24 32.39
C ALA A 37 7.85 -6.32 31.71
N GLN A 38 8.29 -6.07 30.48
CA GLN A 38 9.14 -6.93 29.67
C GLN A 38 10.60 -6.45 29.74
N LEU A 39 11.51 -7.30 30.11
CA LEU A 39 12.95 -7.08 29.96
C LEU A 39 13.40 -7.61 28.61
N LEU A 40 14.29 -6.86 27.95
CA LEU A 40 15.01 -7.33 26.76
C LEU A 40 16.49 -7.46 27.11
N VAL A 41 17.12 -8.55 26.68
CA VAL A 41 18.57 -8.74 26.74
C VAL A 41 19.11 -8.64 25.32
N GLN A 42 19.88 -7.59 25.07
CA GLN A 42 20.34 -7.25 23.73
C GLN A 42 21.86 -7.26 23.63
N GLN A 43 22.36 -7.73 22.50
CA GLN A 43 23.75 -7.50 22.12
C GLN A 43 23.94 -6.02 21.82
N VAL A 44 25.05 -5.45 22.22
CA VAL A 44 25.38 -4.05 21.98
C VAL A 44 26.82 -3.92 21.47
N ASN A 45 27.15 -2.78 20.87
CA ASN A 45 28.50 -2.42 20.48
C ASN A 45 29.35 -1.99 21.71
N LYS A 46 30.60 -1.63 21.50
CA LYS A 46 31.51 -1.18 22.59
C LYS A 46 31.02 0.10 23.29
N ALA A 47 30.19 0.90 22.66
CA ALA A 47 29.60 2.11 23.23
C ALA A 47 28.30 1.82 24.01
N GLY A 48 27.87 0.56 24.12
CA GLY A 48 26.62 0.16 24.79
C GLY A 48 25.33 0.43 23.97
N VAL A 49 25.47 0.68 22.67
CA VAL A 49 24.34 0.99 21.79
C VAL A 49 23.93 -0.25 21.00
N SER A 50 22.63 -0.55 20.99
CA SER A 50 22.01 -1.53 20.08
C SER A 50 21.62 -0.86 18.75
N ASP A 51 21.68 -1.62 17.66
CA ASP A 51 21.26 -1.24 16.33
C ASP A 51 20.31 -2.28 15.72
N GLN A 52 19.94 -2.11 14.47
CA GLN A 52 19.04 -3.03 13.77
C GLN A 52 19.59 -4.45 13.58
N HIS A 53 20.91 -4.67 13.74
CA HIS A 53 21.58 -5.98 13.64
C HIS A 53 21.83 -6.63 15.01
N SER A 54 21.53 -5.94 16.10
CA SER A 54 21.77 -6.40 17.47
C SER A 54 20.94 -7.63 17.82
N ASN A 55 21.58 -8.74 18.20
CA ASN A 55 20.87 -9.98 18.55
C ASN A 55 20.06 -9.84 19.82
N ASP A 56 18.84 -10.37 19.78
CA ASP A 56 17.99 -10.58 20.96
C ASP A 56 18.37 -11.88 21.66
N LEU A 57 18.66 -11.78 22.94
CA LEU A 57 19.11 -12.89 23.78
C LEU A 57 18.15 -13.11 24.96
N THR A 58 17.00 -12.45 24.96
CA THR A 58 16.02 -12.46 26.05
C THR A 58 15.63 -13.89 26.43
N HIS A 59 15.35 -14.75 25.45
CA HIS A 59 14.96 -16.15 25.70
C HIS A 59 16.14 -17.09 25.98
N GLN A 60 17.39 -16.61 25.87
CA GLN A 60 18.60 -17.37 26.15
C GLN A 60 19.19 -17.01 27.51
N ALA A 61 18.74 -15.92 28.11
CA ALA A 61 19.13 -15.49 29.44
C ALA A 61 18.34 -16.21 30.53
N SER A 62 18.90 -16.28 31.74
CA SER A 62 18.16 -16.74 32.91
C SER A 62 17.98 -15.62 33.90
N TYR A 63 16.82 -15.60 34.56
CA TYR A 63 16.36 -14.51 35.41
C TYR A 63 16.09 -15.01 36.82
N THR A 64 16.44 -14.21 37.84
CA THR A 64 16.14 -14.51 39.24
C THR A 64 15.82 -13.23 39.99
N SER A 65 14.69 -13.21 40.69
CA SER A 65 14.35 -12.12 41.61
C SER A 65 15.10 -12.27 42.93
N SER A 66 15.59 -11.20 43.50
CA SER A 66 16.17 -11.17 44.86
C SER A 66 15.07 -11.36 45.94
N ASP A 67 13.82 -10.98 45.62
CA ASP A 67 12.66 -11.15 46.47
C ASP A 67 11.39 -11.45 45.63
N PRO A 68 11.05 -12.74 45.42
CA PRO A 68 9.86 -13.14 44.69
C PRO A 68 8.54 -12.78 45.38
N ALA A 69 8.56 -12.38 46.64
CA ALA A 69 7.35 -11.89 47.34
C ALA A 69 6.99 -10.46 46.93
N ILE A 70 7.94 -9.68 46.37
CA ILE A 70 7.76 -8.34 45.87
C ILE A 70 7.50 -8.36 44.35
N VAL A 71 8.39 -9.03 43.58
CA VAL A 71 8.28 -9.17 42.13
C VAL A 71 8.74 -10.55 41.67
N THR A 72 7.95 -11.19 40.83
CA THR A 72 8.34 -12.41 40.12
C THR A 72 8.84 -12.12 38.72
N VAL A 73 9.67 -13.02 38.18
CA VAL A 73 10.15 -12.96 36.80
C VAL A 73 10.06 -14.36 36.16
N ASP A 74 9.56 -14.43 34.94
CA ASP A 74 9.50 -15.70 34.21
C ASP A 74 10.75 -15.95 33.31
N SER A 75 10.79 -17.07 32.63
CA SER A 75 11.88 -17.45 31.72
C SER A 75 11.97 -16.59 30.45
N ARG A 76 10.96 -15.76 30.17
CA ARG A 76 10.92 -14.82 29.04
C ARG A 76 11.32 -13.40 29.43
N GLY A 77 11.72 -13.20 30.70
CA GLY A 77 12.07 -11.88 31.23
C GLY A 77 10.84 -10.99 31.53
N GLN A 78 9.64 -11.58 31.61
CA GLN A 78 8.45 -10.84 31.99
C GLN A 78 8.36 -10.74 33.53
N LEU A 79 8.26 -9.51 34.03
CA LEU A 79 8.08 -9.18 35.44
C LEU A 79 6.59 -9.10 35.79
N LEU A 80 6.24 -9.46 37.03
CA LEU A 80 4.90 -9.30 37.58
C LEU A 80 5.01 -8.77 39.02
N ALA A 81 4.32 -7.65 39.30
CA ALA A 81 4.16 -7.08 40.63
C ALA A 81 3.37 -8.02 41.55
N VAL A 82 3.88 -8.26 42.74
CA VAL A 82 3.27 -9.11 43.77
C VAL A 82 2.92 -8.31 45.04
N ALA A 83 3.88 -7.52 45.56
CA ALA A 83 3.68 -6.67 46.73
C ALA A 83 4.56 -5.41 46.66
N ASN A 84 4.20 -4.38 47.41
CA ASN A 84 4.98 -3.14 47.47
C ASN A 84 6.37 -3.38 48.05
N GLY A 85 7.39 -2.74 47.49
CA GLY A 85 8.78 -2.85 47.91
C GLY A 85 9.78 -2.69 46.77
N GLN A 86 11.01 -3.03 47.05
CA GLN A 86 12.11 -2.97 46.10
C GLN A 86 12.80 -4.34 45.99
N ALA A 87 13.15 -4.71 44.78
CA ALA A 87 13.85 -5.95 44.48
C ALA A 87 14.84 -5.74 43.33
N VAL A 88 15.78 -6.67 43.17
CA VAL A 88 16.76 -6.67 42.07
C VAL A 88 16.52 -7.93 41.23
N ILE A 89 16.33 -7.77 39.95
CA ILE A 89 16.32 -8.92 39.02
C ILE A 89 17.72 -9.14 38.51
N ARG A 90 18.28 -10.30 38.82
CA ARG A 90 19.58 -10.75 38.30
C ARG A 90 19.37 -11.49 36.99
N VAL A 91 20.03 -10.97 35.94
CA VAL A 91 20.01 -11.53 34.60
C VAL A 91 21.36 -12.15 34.29
N LYS A 92 21.40 -13.42 33.92
CA LYS A 92 22.62 -14.14 33.58
C LYS A 92 22.55 -14.64 32.13
N TYR A 93 23.58 -14.27 31.35
CA TYR A 93 23.81 -14.80 30.02
C TYR A 93 25.30 -15.15 29.85
N LYS A 94 25.62 -16.42 29.57
CA LYS A 94 26.98 -16.92 29.52
C LYS A 94 27.75 -16.49 30.83
N ARG A 95 28.86 -15.71 30.68
CA ARG A 95 29.63 -15.17 31.80
C ARG A 95 29.13 -13.83 32.36
N TRP A 96 28.21 -13.19 31.65
CA TRP A 96 27.68 -11.89 31.99
C TRP A 96 26.64 -11.96 33.12
N ARG A 97 26.71 -11.00 33.99
CA ARG A 97 25.76 -10.77 35.08
C ARG A 97 25.31 -9.32 35.01
N LEU A 98 24.03 -9.15 34.83
CA LEU A 98 23.39 -7.84 34.76
C LEU A 98 22.36 -7.75 35.87
N GLU A 99 22.07 -6.58 36.37
CA GLU A 99 21.10 -6.35 37.43
C GLU A 99 20.14 -5.25 36.99
N VAL A 100 18.84 -5.42 37.32
CA VAL A 100 17.76 -4.46 37.05
C VAL A 100 17.12 -4.14 38.39
N ALA A 101 17.15 -2.86 38.76
CA ALA A 101 16.42 -2.39 39.94
C ALA A 101 14.93 -2.34 39.66
N VAL A 102 14.12 -2.91 40.55
CA VAL A 102 12.66 -2.91 40.41
C VAL A 102 12.03 -2.34 41.67
N THR A 103 11.17 -1.33 41.47
CA THR A 103 10.33 -0.75 42.53
C THR A 103 8.87 -1.10 42.23
N VAL A 104 8.16 -1.60 43.21
CA VAL A 104 6.74 -1.91 43.13
C VAL A 104 5.99 -1.06 44.12
N ASP A 105 5.04 -0.27 43.65
CA ASP A 105 4.20 0.59 44.47
C ASP A 105 2.72 0.42 44.10
N GLY A 106 1.80 0.82 45.00
CA GLY A 106 0.36 0.86 44.74
C GLY A 106 -0.32 -0.52 44.69
N VAL A 107 0.36 -1.59 45.10
CA VAL A 107 -0.29 -2.89 45.28
C VAL A 107 -1.13 -2.84 46.56
N VAL A 108 -2.42 -3.10 46.43
CA VAL A 108 -3.41 -3.03 47.52
C VAL A 108 -4.27 -4.28 47.59
N GLU A 109 -4.81 -4.60 48.78
CA GLU A 109 -5.63 -5.79 48.99
C GLU A 109 -6.95 -5.72 48.17
N LYS A 110 -7.51 -4.52 48.00
CA LYS A 110 -8.77 -4.28 47.27
C LYS A 110 -8.47 -3.31 46.11
N PRO A 111 -8.02 -3.82 44.97
CA PRO A 111 -7.68 -2.97 43.82
C PRO A 111 -8.89 -2.25 43.24
N GLN A 112 -8.72 -1.01 42.89
CA GLN A 112 -9.66 -0.27 42.06
C GLN A 112 -9.32 -0.52 40.57
N PHE A 113 -10.32 -0.89 39.79
CA PHE A 113 -10.14 -1.21 38.39
C PHE A 113 -10.61 -0.07 37.51
N GLN A 114 -9.81 0.21 36.49
CA GLN A 114 -10.15 1.10 35.39
C GLN A 114 -10.49 0.26 34.16
N PHE A 115 -11.77 0.29 33.77
CA PHE A 115 -12.26 -0.61 32.71
C PHE A 115 -11.50 -0.42 31.38
N LEU A 116 -11.28 0.83 30.98
CA LEU A 116 -10.60 1.15 29.71
C LEU A 116 -9.12 0.72 29.73
N GLU A 117 -8.40 1.04 30.82
CA GLU A 117 -6.95 0.86 30.89
C GLU A 117 -6.50 -0.58 31.25
N GLN A 118 -7.40 -1.41 31.78
CA GLN A 118 -7.05 -2.74 32.31
C GLN A 118 -7.88 -3.87 31.69
N ILE A 119 -9.21 -3.71 31.61
CA ILE A 119 -10.10 -4.78 31.16
C ILE A 119 -10.24 -4.80 29.64
N THR A 120 -10.48 -3.65 29.03
CA THR A 120 -10.58 -3.53 27.57
C THR A 120 -9.34 -4.08 26.83
N PRO A 121 -8.09 -3.79 27.25
CA PRO A 121 -6.91 -4.36 26.61
C PRO A 121 -6.85 -5.88 26.68
N VAL A 122 -7.24 -6.50 27.80
CA VAL A 122 -7.31 -7.96 27.91
C VAL A 122 -8.32 -8.54 26.92
N LEU A 123 -9.49 -7.92 26.78
CA LEU A 123 -10.51 -8.36 25.81
C LEU A 123 -10.00 -8.21 24.37
N SER A 124 -9.29 -7.13 24.07
CA SER A 124 -8.72 -6.86 22.75
C SER A 124 -7.60 -7.84 22.41
N LYS A 125 -6.65 -8.06 23.32
CA LYS A 125 -5.55 -9.01 23.18
C LYS A 125 -6.05 -10.40 22.82
N HIS A 126 -7.06 -10.90 23.54
CA HIS A 126 -7.64 -12.22 23.32
C HIS A 126 -8.66 -12.27 22.18
N GLY A 127 -8.84 -11.15 21.43
CA GLY A 127 -9.70 -11.07 20.25
C GLY A 127 -11.20 -11.12 20.54
N CYS A 128 -11.61 -10.91 21.78
CA CYS A 128 -13.03 -10.95 22.16
C CYS A 128 -13.86 -9.89 21.45
N ASN A 129 -13.31 -8.67 21.33
CA ASN A 129 -13.95 -7.51 20.72
C ASN A 129 -13.50 -7.26 19.26
N MET A 130 -13.24 -8.33 18.51
CA MET A 130 -12.98 -8.27 17.08
C MET A 130 -14.24 -8.47 16.24
N GLY A 131 -14.25 -7.95 15.01
CA GLY A 131 -15.34 -8.07 14.06
C GLY A 131 -15.75 -9.52 13.75
N ALA A 132 -14.80 -10.44 13.74
CA ALA A 132 -15.07 -11.88 13.59
C ALA A 132 -15.66 -12.55 14.82
N CYS A 133 -15.68 -11.88 15.99
CA CYS A 133 -16.16 -12.38 17.28
C CYS A 133 -17.33 -11.53 17.79
N HIS A 134 -17.20 -10.93 18.98
CA HIS A 134 -18.31 -10.23 19.62
C HIS A 134 -18.50 -8.79 19.11
N ALA A 135 -17.57 -8.24 18.29
CA ALA A 135 -17.77 -6.95 17.62
C ALA A 135 -18.39 -7.08 16.21
N SER A 136 -18.93 -8.24 15.83
CA SER A 136 -19.78 -8.36 14.64
C SER A 136 -21.09 -7.60 14.82
N GLN A 137 -21.79 -7.28 13.75
CA GLN A 137 -22.98 -6.39 13.72
C GLN A 137 -24.00 -6.67 14.84
N HIS A 138 -24.21 -7.94 15.20
CA HIS A 138 -25.15 -8.37 16.26
C HIS A 138 -24.45 -9.06 17.44
N GLY A 139 -23.11 -9.15 17.42
CA GLY A 139 -22.34 -9.94 18.37
C GLY A 139 -22.59 -11.45 18.26
N LYS A 140 -21.52 -12.27 18.28
CA LYS A 140 -21.70 -13.74 18.25
C LYS A 140 -22.41 -14.22 19.52
N GLY A 141 -23.42 -15.05 19.35
CA GLY A 141 -24.25 -15.55 20.47
C GLY A 141 -25.06 -14.46 21.17
N GLY A 142 -25.30 -13.32 20.50
CA GLY A 142 -26.01 -12.18 21.08
C GLY A 142 -25.21 -11.44 22.16
N PHE A 143 -23.90 -11.64 22.23
CA PHE A 143 -22.98 -10.85 23.04
C PHE A 143 -22.29 -9.84 22.13
N LEU A 144 -22.63 -8.57 22.25
CA LEU A 144 -22.10 -7.48 21.45
C LEU A 144 -21.06 -6.72 22.27
N LEU A 145 -19.87 -6.56 21.68
CA LEU A 145 -18.82 -5.66 22.14
C LEU A 145 -18.51 -4.66 21.04
N SER A 146 -18.02 -3.49 21.40
CA SER A 146 -17.49 -2.53 20.44
C SER A 146 -16.13 -2.99 19.92
N ILE A 147 -15.84 -2.71 18.64
CA ILE A 147 -14.57 -3.15 18.05
C ILE A 147 -13.40 -2.44 18.75
N PHE A 148 -12.44 -3.21 19.23
CA PHE A 148 -11.29 -2.73 20.01
C PHE A 148 -11.64 -1.82 21.21
N GLY A 149 -12.87 -1.90 21.72
CA GLY A 149 -13.28 -1.16 22.89
C GLY A 149 -13.55 0.33 22.66
N PHE A 150 -13.92 0.74 21.44
CA PHE A 150 -14.19 2.16 21.13
C PHE A 150 -15.37 2.76 21.91
N ASP A 151 -16.23 1.93 22.49
CA ASP A 151 -17.35 2.35 23.36
C ASP A 151 -17.32 1.55 24.67
N PRO A 152 -16.39 1.87 25.59
CA PRO A 152 -16.14 1.08 26.79
C PRO A 152 -17.33 1.05 27.75
N ASP A 153 -18.14 2.11 27.82
CA ASP A 153 -19.33 2.16 28.67
C ASP A 153 -20.42 1.19 28.20
N LYS A 154 -20.60 1.10 26.89
CA LYS A 154 -21.51 0.12 26.28
C LYS A 154 -20.98 -1.30 26.45
N ASP A 155 -19.70 -1.52 26.28
CA ASP A 155 -19.06 -2.83 26.45
C ASP A 155 -19.23 -3.33 27.87
N ARG A 156 -18.93 -2.49 28.87
CA ARG A 156 -19.15 -2.84 30.29
C ARG A 156 -20.62 -3.15 30.57
N ARG A 157 -21.57 -2.32 30.11
CA ARG A 157 -23.01 -2.59 30.28
C ARG A 157 -23.41 -3.92 29.63
N ASN A 158 -22.92 -4.22 28.45
CA ASN A 158 -23.20 -5.46 27.75
C ASN A 158 -22.59 -6.68 28.46
N ILE A 159 -21.46 -6.52 29.13
CA ILE A 159 -20.86 -7.59 29.94
C ILE A 159 -21.66 -7.77 31.24
N ALA A 160 -21.86 -6.71 32.02
CA ALA A 160 -22.30 -6.78 33.41
C ALA A 160 -23.82 -6.80 33.59
N HIS A 161 -24.59 -6.19 32.67
CA HIS A 161 -26.02 -5.95 32.87
C HIS A 161 -26.94 -6.54 31.80
N ASP A 162 -26.45 -6.70 30.56
CA ASP A 162 -27.28 -7.17 29.45
C ASP A 162 -27.84 -8.59 29.70
N ARG A 163 -29.06 -8.85 29.21
CA ARG A 163 -29.77 -10.13 29.35
C ARG A 163 -29.83 -10.64 30.78
N LEU A 164 -30.20 -9.76 31.73
CA LEU A 164 -30.38 -10.07 33.18
C LEU A 164 -29.06 -10.64 33.76
N GLN A 165 -27.95 -10.02 33.48
CA GLN A 165 -26.62 -10.38 33.97
C GLN A 165 -26.15 -11.79 33.60
N ARG A 166 -26.67 -12.37 32.50
CA ARG A 166 -26.36 -13.74 32.09
C ARG A 166 -24.88 -14.07 32.02
N ARG A 167 -24.02 -13.09 31.76
CA ARG A 167 -22.58 -13.31 31.48
C ARG A 167 -21.71 -13.27 32.71
N VAL A 168 -22.22 -12.75 33.80
CA VAL A 168 -21.50 -12.57 35.07
C VAL A 168 -22.28 -13.18 36.22
N ASP A 169 -21.55 -13.75 37.14
CA ASP A 169 -22.10 -14.23 38.43
C ASP A 169 -21.31 -13.54 39.55
N PHE A 170 -21.95 -12.59 40.25
CA PHE A 170 -21.31 -11.83 41.32
C PHE A 170 -21.27 -12.58 42.66
N ILE A 171 -22.05 -13.66 42.81
CA ILE A 171 -22.02 -14.50 44.00
C ILE A 171 -20.89 -15.52 43.90
N ASN A 172 -20.74 -16.12 42.71
CA ASN A 172 -19.65 -17.03 42.40
C ASN A 172 -18.94 -16.58 41.11
N PRO A 173 -18.05 -15.58 41.15
CA PRO A 173 -17.44 -14.99 39.97
C PRO A 173 -16.70 -15.96 39.04
N GLU A 174 -16.19 -17.06 39.58
CA GLU A 174 -15.53 -18.12 38.79
C GLU A 174 -16.51 -18.88 37.88
N SER A 175 -17.81 -18.85 38.19
CA SER A 175 -18.89 -19.43 37.38
C SER A 175 -19.41 -18.50 36.28
N SER A 176 -18.87 -17.28 36.15
CA SER A 176 -19.24 -16.34 35.11
C SER A 176 -18.95 -16.89 33.70
N LEU A 177 -19.93 -16.80 32.79
CA LEU A 177 -19.73 -17.20 31.38
C LEU A 177 -18.63 -16.39 30.69
N LEU A 178 -18.35 -15.18 31.19
CA LEU A 178 -17.21 -14.34 30.73
C LEU A 178 -15.86 -15.07 30.94
N LEU A 179 -15.74 -15.93 31.93
CA LEU A 179 -14.54 -16.73 32.21
C LEU A 179 -14.65 -18.15 31.67
N LEU A 180 -15.80 -18.80 31.81
CA LEU A 180 -16.01 -20.21 31.45
C LEU A 180 -15.93 -20.44 29.95
N LYS A 181 -16.44 -19.52 29.12
CA LYS A 181 -16.45 -19.66 27.66
C LYS A 181 -15.05 -19.53 27.06
N PRO A 182 -14.30 -18.43 27.29
CA PRO A 182 -12.99 -18.28 26.68
C PRO A 182 -11.94 -19.26 27.18
N THR A 183 -12.15 -19.88 28.37
CA THR A 183 -11.31 -20.97 28.89
C THR A 183 -11.73 -22.37 28.39
N LEU A 184 -12.77 -22.48 27.54
CA LEU A 184 -13.35 -23.74 27.09
C LEU A 184 -13.85 -24.65 28.23
N THR A 185 -14.07 -24.11 29.41
CA THR A 185 -14.73 -24.87 30.51
C THR A 185 -16.16 -25.25 30.12
N VAL A 186 -16.79 -24.40 29.29
CA VAL A 186 -18.03 -24.69 28.57
C VAL A 186 -17.84 -24.41 27.08
N PRO A 187 -18.65 -25.02 26.17
CA PRO A 187 -18.47 -24.85 24.72
C PRO A 187 -18.44 -23.40 24.30
N HIS A 188 -17.44 -23.04 23.50
CA HIS A 188 -17.20 -21.68 22.93
C HIS A 188 -16.85 -21.77 21.46
N GLY A 189 -17.67 -21.20 20.59
CA GLY A 189 -17.43 -21.19 19.13
C GLY A 189 -16.17 -20.42 18.69
N GLY A 190 -15.61 -19.57 19.58
CA GLY A 190 -14.34 -18.89 19.38
C GLY A 190 -13.09 -19.71 19.76
N GLY A 191 -13.27 -20.94 20.28
CA GLY A 191 -12.16 -21.78 20.78
C GLY A 191 -11.60 -21.30 22.12
N LEU A 192 -10.43 -21.86 22.49
CA LEU A 192 -9.67 -21.41 23.68
C LEU A 192 -9.06 -20.05 23.41
N ARG A 193 -9.42 -19.05 24.19
CA ARG A 193 -8.92 -17.68 24.11
C ARG A 193 -8.16 -17.23 25.34
N LEU A 194 -8.54 -17.74 26.51
CA LEU A 194 -7.97 -17.36 27.80
C LEU A 194 -7.48 -18.61 28.53
N LYS A 195 -6.24 -18.64 28.95
CA LYS A 195 -5.71 -19.74 29.76
C LYS A 195 -6.18 -19.59 31.22
N LYS A 196 -6.77 -20.66 31.76
CA LYS A 196 -7.18 -20.67 33.18
C LYS A 196 -5.95 -20.44 34.06
N ASN A 197 -6.11 -19.63 35.10
CA ASN A 197 -5.06 -19.22 36.03
C ASN A 197 -3.94 -18.34 35.45
N SER A 198 -4.03 -17.89 34.19
CA SER A 198 -3.12 -16.85 33.69
C SER A 198 -3.34 -15.51 34.43
N VAL A 199 -2.38 -14.61 34.34
CA VAL A 199 -2.48 -13.26 34.95
C VAL A 199 -3.71 -12.53 34.40
N ASP A 200 -3.99 -12.64 33.09
CA ASP A 200 -5.17 -12.03 32.46
C ASP A 200 -6.49 -12.65 33.00
N TYR A 201 -6.51 -13.97 33.26
CA TYR A 201 -7.64 -14.61 33.92
C TYR A 201 -7.84 -14.10 35.35
N GLN A 202 -6.78 -14.00 36.15
CA GLN A 202 -6.82 -13.49 37.51
C GLN A 202 -7.26 -12.03 37.56
N LEU A 203 -6.81 -11.20 36.62
CA LEU A 203 -7.25 -9.82 36.50
C LEU A 203 -8.76 -9.72 36.22
N LEU A 204 -9.28 -10.48 35.27
CA LEU A 204 -10.73 -10.51 34.98
C LEU A 204 -11.53 -11.06 36.19
N LEU A 205 -11.03 -12.10 36.84
CA LEU A 205 -11.69 -12.67 38.07
C LEU A 205 -11.71 -11.64 39.21
N ALA A 206 -10.60 -10.94 39.47
CA ALA A 206 -10.54 -9.91 40.51
C ALA A 206 -11.47 -8.73 40.19
N TRP A 207 -11.55 -8.32 38.91
CA TRP A 207 -12.49 -7.30 38.46
C TRP A 207 -13.96 -7.72 38.68
N LEU A 208 -14.31 -8.98 38.41
CA LEU A 208 -15.64 -9.53 38.70
C LEU A 208 -15.94 -9.57 40.22
N LYS A 209 -14.95 -10.00 41.03
CA LYS A 209 -15.06 -10.00 42.51
C LYS A 209 -15.27 -8.59 43.08
N ALA A 210 -14.74 -7.56 42.42
CA ALA A 210 -14.94 -6.16 42.74
C ALA A 210 -16.31 -5.60 42.27
N GLY A 211 -17.20 -6.43 41.69
CA GLY A 211 -18.52 -6.01 41.19
C GLY A 211 -18.49 -5.41 39.77
N ALA A 212 -17.49 -5.74 38.99
CA ALA A 212 -17.30 -5.25 37.60
C ALA A 212 -17.38 -3.71 37.46
N PRO A 213 -16.57 -2.94 38.21
CA PRO A 213 -16.60 -1.47 38.16
C PRO A 213 -16.30 -0.95 36.76
N GLY A 214 -16.81 0.25 36.47
CA GLY A 214 -16.54 0.99 35.25
C GLY A 214 -15.26 1.85 35.33
N GLN A 215 -15.17 2.80 34.45
CA GLN A 215 -14.16 3.83 34.53
C GLN A 215 -14.50 4.83 35.63
N SER A 216 -13.57 5.13 36.53
CA SER A 216 -13.70 6.20 37.52
C SER A 216 -12.85 7.40 37.12
N GLY A 217 -13.49 8.57 37.01
CA GLY A 217 -12.83 9.78 36.53
C GLY A 217 -12.58 9.80 35.01
N GLU A 218 -11.84 10.79 34.59
CA GLU A 218 -11.43 10.92 33.17
C GLU A 218 -10.29 9.95 32.89
N ALA A 219 -10.46 9.10 31.87
CA ALA A 219 -9.44 8.14 31.46
C ALA A 219 -8.25 8.86 30.84
N ARG A 220 -7.06 8.41 31.18
CA ARG A 220 -5.85 8.82 30.45
C ARG A 220 -5.93 8.28 29.03
N LYS A 221 -5.56 9.08 28.04
CA LYS A 221 -5.52 8.67 26.64
C LYS A 221 -4.09 8.27 26.25
N VAL A 222 -3.97 7.21 25.49
CA VAL A 222 -2.69 6.85 24.86
C VAL A 222 -2.43 7.84 23.73
N THR A 223 -1.29 8.53 23.78
CA THR A 223 -0.89 9.53 22.77
C THR A 223 0.05 8.95 21.73
N SER A 224 0.87 7.97 22.12
CA SER A 224 1.75 7.26 21.21
C SER A 224 2.09 5.86 21.70
N LEU A 225 2.47 4.98 20.78
CA LEU A 225 2.92 3.62 21.03
C LEU A 225 4.31 3.43 20.43
N THR A 226 5.26 2.96 21.25
CA THR A 226 6.63 2.68 20.82
C THR A 226 6.91 1.19 20.91
N VAL A 227 7.38 0.61 19.80
CA VAL A 227 7.80 -0.81 19.72
C VAL A 227 9.33 -0.88 19.72
N ILE A 228 9.88 -1.69 20.59
CA ILE A 228 11.33 -1.86 20.75
C ILE A 228 11.68 -3.34 20.48
N PRO A 229 12.52 -3.60 19.46
CA PRO A 229 12.98 -2.68 18.43
C PRO A 229 11.90 -2.34 17.43
N SER A 230 12.02 -1.21 16.70
CA SER A 230 11.11 -0.83 15.61
C SER A 230 11.55 -1.35 14.24
N VAL A 231 12.85 -1.63 14.08
CA VAL A 231 13.46 -2.22 12.88
C VAL A 231 14.44 -3.31 13.30
N ARG A 232 14.42 -4.42 12.59
CA ARG A 232 15.33 -5.54 12.83
C ARG A 232 15.81 -6.15 11.52
N VAL A 233 17.11 -6.28 11.36
CA VAL A 233 17.75 -7.06 10.29
C VAL A 233 18.40 -8.28 10.94
N GLY A 234 18.13 -9.47 10.44
CA GLY A 234 18.63 -10.69 11.05
C GLY A 234 18.81 -11.83 10.05
N LEU A 235 18.91 -13.02 10.58
CA LEU A 235 19.09 -14.25 9.80
C LEU A 235 17.83 -15.12 9.86
N LEU A 236 17.70 -16.01 8.91
CA LEU A 236 16.62 -16.98 8.88
C LEU A 236 16.59 -17.83 10.19
N GLY A 237 15.39 -18.03 10.72
CA GLY A 237 15.18 -18.72 11.99
C GLY A 237 15.42 -17.88 13.24
N MET A 238 15.73 -16.58 13.11
CA MET A 238 15.87 -15.69 14.27
C MET A 238 14.56 -15.59 15.05
N LYS A 239 14.71 -15.29 16.36
CA LYS A 239 13.61 -14.91 17.25
C LYS A 239 13.87 -13.53 17.81
N GLN A 240 12.81 -12.74 17.98
CA GLN A 240 12.88 -11.39 18.53
C GLN A 240 11.75 -11.19 19.54
N GLN A 241 12.10 -10.95 20.80
CA GLN A 241 11.15 -10.48 21.80
C GLN A 241 10.89 -9.00 21.63
N LEU A 242 9.62 -8.59 21.63
CA LEU A 242 9.21 -7.20 21.62
C LEU A 242 9.02 -6.68 23.03
N ARG A 243 9.29 -5.37 23.20
CA ARG A 243 8.84 -4.55 24.31
C ARG A 243 8.00 -3.41 23.74
N VAL A 244 6.86 -3.10 24.35
CA VAL A 244 5.93 -2.10 23.89
C VAL A 244 5.67 -1.10 25.00
N GLU A 245 5.87 0.17 24.72
CA GLU A 245 5.64 1.27 25.63
C GLU A 245 4.53 2.18 25.12
N ALA A 246 3.54 2.46 25.96
CA ALA A 246 2.49 3.43 25.70
C ALA A 246 2.79 4.72 26.47
N GLN A 247 2.77 5.85 25.78
CA GLN A 247 2.81 7.18 26.36
C GLN A 247 1.37 7.69 26.52
N TYR A 248 1.07 8.23 27.71
CA TYR A 248 -0.26 8.75 28.02
C TYR A 248 -0.31 10.28 27.98
N SER A 249 -1.53 10.82 27.95
CA SER A 249 -1.82 12.26 27.91
C SER A 249 -1.33 13.04 29.15
N ASP A 250 -1.10 12.36 30.27
CA ASP A 250 -0.51 12.93 31.50
C ASP A 250 1.03 12.92 31.49
N GLY A 251 1.64 12.48 30.39
CA GLY A 251 3.10 12.36 30.23
C GLY A 251 3.69 11.06 30.80
N SER A 252 2.90 10.21 31.44
CA SER A 252 3.38 8.92 31.96
C SER A 252 3.65 7.93 30.84
N VAL A 253 4.63 7.03 31.06
CA VAL A 253 4.95 5.93 30.16
C VAL A 253 4.74 4.62 30.89
N ARG A 254 4.09 3.66 30.23
CA ARG A 254 3.79 2.32 30.75
C ARG A 254 4.24 1.25 29.79
N ASP A 255 4.80 0.18 30.31
CA ASP A 255 5.02 -1.05 29.54
C ASP A 255 3.69 -1.77 29.35
N VAL A 256 3.28 -1.89 28.10
CA VAL A 256 2.02 -2.53 27.72
C VAL A 256 2.24 -3.82 26.93
N THR A 257 3.47 -4.33 26.90
CA THR A 257 3.84 -5.55 26.17
C THR A 257 2.91 -6.73 26.44
N ALA A 258 2.59 -6.92 27.69
CA ALA A 258 1.70 -8.01 28.13
C ALA A 258 0.22 -7.79 27.82
N LEU A 259 -0.18 -6.57 27.46
CA LEU A 259 -1.55 -6.18 27.18
C LEU A 259 -1.79 -5.85 25.70
N ALA A 260 -0.73 -5.60 24.95
CA ALA A 260 -0.81 -5.32 23.52
C ALA A 260 -1.26 -6.56 22.72
N ARG A 261 -1.89 -6.30 21.58
CA ARG A 261 -2.20 -7.30 20.58
C ARG A 261 -1.17 -7.26 19.48
N TYR A 262 -0.78 -8.44 19.03
CA TYR A 262 0.22 -8.65 17.98
C TYR A 262 -0.40 -9.39 16.80
N ASP A 263 -0.17 -8.89 15.59
CA ASP A 263 -0.61 -9.53 14.36
C ASP A 263 0.55 -9.50 13.33
N SER A 264 0.89 -10.65 12.76
CA SER A 264 1.77 -10.69 11.58
C SER A 264 1.03 -10.14 10.38
N MET A 265 1.69 -9.27 9.62
CA MET A 265 1.15 -8.75 8.35
C MET A 265 1.66 -9.57 7.15
N ASP A 266 2.55 -10.55 7.39
CA ASP A 266 3.05 -11.49 6.39
C ASP A 266 3.28 -12.86 7.06
N GLU A 267 2.20 -13.64 7.18
CA GLU A 267 2.23 -14.95 7.85
C GLU A 267 3.10 -16.00 7.13
N GLY A 268 3.41 -15.77 5.85
CA GLY A 268 4.35 -16.61 5.10
C GLY A 268 5.81 -16.36 5.45
N MET A 269 6.12 -15.20 6.04
CA MET A 269 7.47 -14.81 6.42
C MET A 269 7.72 -14.94 7.91
N LEU A 270 6.77 -14.54 8.75
CA LEU A 270 6.97 -14.48 10.19
C LEU A 270 5.68 -14.74 10.98
N SER A 271 5.85 -15.24 12.17
CA SER A 271 4.77 -15.43 13.14
C SER A 271 5.08 -14.67 14.43
N VAL A 272 4.03 -14.33 15.20
CA VAL A 272 4.16 -13.64 16.49
C VAL A 272 3.20 -14.26 17.51
N ASP A 273 3.67 -14.48 18.74
CA ASP A 273 2.83 -15.00 19.81
C ASP A 273 2.17 -13.87 20.64
N ASP A 274 1.21 -14.24 21.52
CA ASP A 274 0.48 -13.32 22.39
C ASP A 274 1.36 -12.58 23.42
N ALA A 275 2.63 -12.96 23.55
CA ALA A 275 3.60 -12.32 24.43
C ALA A 275 4.59 -11.43 23.66
N GLY A 276 4.41 -11.28 22.34
CA GLY A 276 5.26 -10.47 21.49
C GLY A 276 6.57 -11.13 21.09
N LEU A 277 6.66 -12.47 21.12
CA LEU A 277 7.81 -13.19 20.55
C LEU A 277 7.58 -13.42 19.06
N VAL A 278 8.41 -12.78 18.23
CA VAL A 278 8.42 -12.96 16.77
C VAL A 278 9.35 -14.10 16.40
N SER A 279 8.92 -14.97 15.51
CA SER A 279 9.74 -16.03 14.88
C SER A 279 9.72 -15.85 13.37
N VAL A 280 10.88 -15.98 12.73
CA VAL A 280 11.06 -15.76 11.30
C VAL A 280 11.25 -17.07 10.57
N GLU A 281 10.52 -17.28 9.47
CA GLU A 281 10.46 -18.55 8.74
C GLU A 281 10.97 -18.45 7.29
N SER A 282 10.98 -17.25 6.69
CA SER A 282 11.51 -17.06 5.33
C SER A 282 12.22 -15.72 5.15
N ALA A 283 13.04 -15.62 4.07
CA ALA A 283 13.71 -14.37 3.68
C ALA A 283 12.71 -13.33 3.13
N GLY A 284 13.05 -12.05 3.27
CA GLY A 284 12.25 -10.94 2.80
C GLY A 284 12.12 -9.81 3.82
N GLN A 285 11.06 -9.03 3.70
CA GLN A 285 10.73 -7.97 4.66
C GLN A 285 9.26 -8.11 5.06
N GLY A 286 9.00 -8.23 6.35
CA GLY A 286 7.64 -8.36 6.89
C GLY A 286 7.42 -7.46 8.10
N PRO A 287 6.25 -6.79 8.22
CA PRO A 287 5.90 -6.04 9.41
C PRO A 287 5.11 -6.89 10.40
N VAL A 288 5.33 -6.62 11.69
CA VAL A 288 4.47 -7.05 12.80
C VAL A 288 3.72 -5.83 13.30
N MET A 289 2.40 -5.86 13.24
CA MET A 289 1.56 -4.84 13.83
C MET A 289 1.37 -5.09 15.32
N VAL A 290 1.55 -4.04 16.09
CA VAL A 290 1.31 -3.99 17.54
C VAL A 290 0.20 -3.00 17.79
N ARG A 291 -0.86 -3.43 18.47
CA ARG A 291 -2.00 -2.59 18.79
C ARG A 291 -2.27 -2.55 20.30
N PHE A 292 -2.50 -1.35 20.80
CA PHE A 292 -2.92 -1.12 22.17
C PHE A 292 -3.89 0.07 22.21
N GLU A 293 -5.08 -0.14 22.75
CA GLU A 293 -6.20 0.82 22.72
C GLU A 293 -6.49 1.30 21.29
N ASP A 294 -6.44 2.60 21.06
CA ASP A 294 -6.68 3.24 19.75
C ASP A 294 -5.40 3.46 18.93
N GLN A 295 -4.22 3.09 19.45
CA GLN A 295 -2.93 3.26 18.79
C GLN A 295 -2.45 1.97 18.12
N ALA A 296 -1.74 2.13 17.01
CA ALA A 296 -1.05 1.05 16.32
C ALA A 296 0.36 1.48 15.92
N ALA A 297 1.30 0.55 16.05
CA ALA A 297 2.69 0.72 15.64
C ALA A 297 3.21 -0.56 15.01
N ILE A 298 4.37 -0.52 14.36
CA ILE A 298 4.96 -1.68 13.70
C ILE A 298 6.41 -1.92 14.13
N LEU A 299 6.80 -3.20 14.12
CA LEU A 299 8.16 -3.64 13.91
C LEU A 299 8.31 -4.03 12.45
N THR A 300 9.38 -3.61 11.78
CA THR A 300 9.76 -4.11 10.45
C THR A 300 10.95 -5.07 10.60
N ILE A 301 10.79 -6.31 10.13
CA ILE A 301 11.86 -7.30 10.07
C ILE A 301 12.33 -7.47 8.63
N SER A 302 13.63 -7.46 8.40
CA SER A 302 14.27 -7.75 7.11
C SER A 302 15.24 -8.92 7.25
N ILE A 303 15.09 -9.91 6.40
CA ILE A 303 15.97 -11.09 6.31
C ILE A 303 16.54 -11.12 4.89
N PRO A 304 17.85 -11.00 4.72
CA PRO A 304 18.48 -11.06 3.40
C PRO A 304 18.22 -12.39 2.68
N TYR A 305 18.14 -12.33 1.36
CA TYR A 305 18.03 -13.51 0.49
C TYR A 305 19.38 -14.20 0.31
N SER A 306 20.47 -13.44 0.40
CA SER A 306 21.85 -13.97 0.41
C SER A 306 22.71 -13.18 1.40
N ASP A 307 23.84 -13.76 1.79
CA ASP A 307 24.76 -13.14 2.77
C ASP A 307 25.44 -11.86 2.24
N SER A 308 25.58 -11.75 0.93
CA SER A 308 26.16 -10.57 0.27
C SER A 308 25.82 -10.58 -1.21
N VAL A 309 25.76 -9.38 -1.80
CA VAL A 309 25.64 -9.18 -3.24
C VAL A 309 26.67 -8.16 -3.69
N GLU A 310 27.33 -8.44 -4.82
CA GLU A 310 28.23 -7.49 -5.47
C GLU A 310 27.51 -6.77 -6.59
N LEU A 311 27.32 -5.46 -6.45
CA LEU A 311 26.72 -4.59 -7.45
C LEU A 311 27.77 -3.87 -8.30
N SER A 312 28.90 -4.54 -8.60
CA SER A 312 30.00 -3.94 -9.35
C SER A 312 29.65 -3.46 -10.77
N SER A 313 28.64 -4.11 -11.39
CA SER A 313 28.09 -3.72 -12.70
C SER A 313 26.93 -2.71 -12.62
N TRP A 314 26.50 -2.35 -11.40
CA TRP A 314 25.42 -1.39 -11.21
C TRP A 314 25.94 0.04 -11.34
N THR A 315 25.40 0.78 -12.32
CA THR A 315 25.66 2.22 -12.48
C THR A 315 24.34 2.95 -12.30
N SER A 316 24.28 3.83 -11.32
CA SER A 316 23.07 4.62 -11.04
C SER A 316 22.95 5.78 -12.02
N ASN A 317 21.78 5.96 -12.62
CA ASN A 317 21.47 7.10 -13.46
C ASN A 317 20.95 8.28 -12.62
N ASN A 318 20.31 8.00 -11.48
CA ASN A 318 19.79 9.00 -10.55
C ASN A 318 19.56 8.39 -9.16
N PHE A 319 18.96 9.19 -8.24
CA PHE A 319 18.71 8.79 -6.85
C PHE A 319 17.79 7.56 -6.70
N VAL A 320 16.91 7.28 -7.69
CA VAL A 320 16.06 6.08 -7.67
C VAL A 320 16.93 4.83 -7.67
N ASP A 321 17.96 4.83 -8.50
CA ASP A 321 18.89 3.71 -8.61
C ASP A 321 19.82 3.57 -7.42
N GLU A 322 20.24 4.68 -6.82
CA GLU A 322 21.07 4.69 -5.62
C GLU A 322 20.33 4.05 -4.44
N LEU A 323 19.04 4.42 -4.28
CA LEU A 323 18.21 3.90 -3.20
C LEU A 323 17.74 2.46 -3.47
N ALA A 324 17.57 2.07 -4.73
CA ALA A 324 17.33 0.68 -5.12
C ALA A 324 18.56 -0.19 -4.84
N ALA A 325 19.76 0.29 -5.22
CA ALA A 325 21.02 -0.42 -4.98
C ALA A 325 21.27 -0.67 -3.48
N ARG A 326 21.04 0.35 -2.62
CA ARG A 326 21.13 0.16 -1.17
C ARG A 326 20.18 -0.94 -0.69
N LYS A 327 18.94 -0.92 -1.17
CA LYS A 327 17.95 -1.95 -0.81
C LYS A 327 18.34 -3.33 -1.28
N PHE A 328 18.95 -3.44 -2.47
CA PHE A 328 19.49 -4.71 -2.97
C PHE A 328 20.66 -5.20 -2.11
N GLN A 329 21.56 -4.31 -1.71
CA GLN A 329 22.65 -4.65 -0.78
C GLN A 329 22.13 -5.12 0.59
N ASP A 330 21.18 -4.38 1.18
CA ASP A 330 20.60 -4.71 2.49
C ASP A 330 19.91 -6.07 2.51
N LEU A 331 19.31 -6.47 1.40
CA LEU A 331 18.57 -7.73 1.26
C LEU A 331 19.34 -8.82 0.52
N GLY A 332 20.59 -8.57 0.07
CA GLY A 332 21.37 -9.56 -0.66
C GLY A 332 20.69 -9.97 -1.97
N ILE A 333 20.16 -9.03 -2.74
CA ILE A 333 19.41 -9.27 -3.98
C ILE A 333 20.25 -8.86 -5.17
N GLU A 334 20.49 -9.79 -6.11
CA GLU A 334 21.14 -9.50 -7.39
C GLU A 334 20.08 -9.09 -8.42
N PRO A 335 20.12 -7.85 -8.96
CA PRO A 335 19.19 -7.42 -10.00
C PRO A 335 19.49 -8.06 -11.35
N SER A 336 18.46 -8.23 -12.18
CA SER A 336 18.59 -8.63 -13.59
C SER A 336 19.37 -7.58 -14.40
N GLY A 337 19.85 -7.98 -15.58
CA GLY A 337 20.48 -7.08 -16.53
C GLY A 337 19.53 -6.00 -17.09
N LEU A 338 20.05 -5.13 -17.94
CA LEU A 338 19.22 -4.17 -18.68
C LEU A 338 18.49 -4.87 -19.82
N CYS A 339 17.26 -4.43 -20.12
CA CYS A 339 16.58 -4.81 -21.35
C CYS A 339 17.28 -4.23 -22.58
N ASP A 340 17.05 -4.85 -23.74
CA ASP A 340 17.51 -4.31 -25.02
C ASP A 340 16.77 -3.03 -25.44
N ASP A 341 17.27 -2.36 -26.46
CA ASP A 341 16.72 -1.09 -26.93
C ASP A 341 15.33 -1.22 -27.57
N ALA A 342 15.05 -2.35 -28.22
CA ALA A 342 13.74 -2.63 -28.81
C ALA A 342 12.66 -2.81 -27.72
N THR A 343 12.99 -3.54 -26.67
CA THR A 343 12.14 -3.67 -25.48
C THR A 343 11.95 -2.30 -24.80
N PHE A 344 13.03 -1.52 -24.67
CA PHE A 344 12.97 -0.21 -24.03
C PHE A 344 12.06 0.77 -24.78
N ILE A 345 12.23 0.93 -26.09
CA ILE A 345 11.40 1.88 -26.85
C ILE A 345 9.93 1.51 -26.79
N ARG A 346 9.59 0.22 -26.96
CA ARG A 346 8.21 -0.25 -26.85
C ARG A 346 7.62 0.02 -25.47
N ARG A 347 8.37 -0.30 -24.39
CA ARG A 347 7.99 -0.03 -23.01
C ARG A 347 7.74 1.46 -22.78
N ALA A 348 8.67 2.31 -23.17
CA ALA A 348 8.59 3.76 -22.97
C ALA A 348 7.37 4.38 -23.67
N PHE A 349 7.08 3.99 -24.91
CA PHE A 349 5.89 4.46 -25.62
C PHE A 349 4.58 4.01 -24.95
N LEU A 350 4.49 2.74 -24.57
CA LEU A 350 3.27 2.20 -23.94
C LEU A 350 3.02 2.81 -22.56
N ASP A 351 4.07 3.08 -21.79
CA ASP A 351 3.96 3.63 -20.44
C ASP A 351 3.80 5.17 -20.40
N ALA A 352 4.38 5.89 -21.37
CA ALA A 352 4.28 7.35 -21.41
C ALA A 352 3.03 7.82 -22.16
N VAL A 353 2.70 7.22 -23.30
CA VAL A 353 1.68 7.73 -24.23
C VAL A 353 0.64 6.69 -24.66
N GLY A 354 0.65 5.51 -24.06
CA GLY A 354 -0.39 4.48 -24.19
C GLY A 354 -0.51 3.85 -25.58
N GLY A 355 0.55 3.90 -26.42
CA GLY A 355 0.52 3.32 -27.76
C GLY A 355 1.90 2.88 -28.20
N GLN A 356 1.99 2.15 -29.31
CA GLN A 356 3.24 1.65 -29.85
C GLN A 356 3.99 2.71 -30.71
N PRO A 357 5.34 2.63 -30.82
CA PRO A 357 6.11 3.36 -31.81
C PRO A 357 5.82 2.84 -33.23
N THR A 358 6.02 3.66 -34.24
CA THR A 358 5.97 3.24 -35.66
C THR A 358 7.21 2.43 -36.01
N PRO A 359 7.18 1.60 -37.10
CA PRO A 359 8.34 0.90 -37.58
C PRO A 359 9.56 1.82 -37.89
N GLU A 360 9.28 3.02 -38.39
CA GLU A 360 10.29 4.04 -38.69
C GLU A 360 10.93 4.59 -37.41
N GLU A 361 10.14 4.86 -36.37
CA GLU A 361 10.63 5.31 -35.07
C GLU A 361 11.49 4.24 -34.40
N VAL A 362 11.09 2.97 -34.48
CA VAL A 362 11.89 1.85 -33.95
C VAL A 362 13.24 1.77 -34.70
N ARG A 363 13.23 1.74 -36.03
CA ARG A 363 14.47 1.69 -36.81
C ARG A 363 15.39 2.87 -36.52
N ALA A 364 14.85 4.08 -36.49
CA ALA A 364 15.59 5.29 -36.16
C ALA A 364 16.22 5.21 -34.76
N PHE A 365 15.49 4.75 -33.79
CA PHE A 365 15.98 4.61 -32.40
C PHE A 365 17.09 3.55 -32.29
N LEU A 366 16.89 2.40 -32.92
CA LEU A 366 17.86 1.30 -32.88
C LEU A 366 19.19 1.68 -33.59
N ALA A 367 19.10 2.49 -34.64
CA ALA A 367 20.27 2.97 -35.39
C ALA A 367 21.10 4.04 -34.65
N LEU A 368 20.59 4.63 -33.57
CA LEU A 368 21.34 5.62 -32.79
C LEU A 368 22.44 4.96 -31.96
N GLU A 369 23.68 5.42 -32.11
CA GLU A 369 24.84 4.99 -31.31
C GLU A 369 25.11 5.90 -30.08
N ASP A 370 24.11 6.54 -29.56
CA ASP A 370 24.23 7.54 -28.51
C ASP A 370 23.89 6.95 -27.13
N ALA A 371 24.75 7.13 -26.15
CA ALA A 371 24.58 6.64 -24.78
C ALA A 371 23.32 7.19 -24.08
N ASP A 372 22.94 8.43 -24.44
CA ASP A 372 21.79 9.12 -23.79
C ASP A 372 20.48 8.96 -24.60
N LYS A 373 20.45 8.10 -25.63
CA LYS A 373 19.28 7.96 -26.50
C LYS A 373 17.99 7.59 -25.76
N ARG A 374 18.09 6.77 -24.71
CA ARG A 374 16.94 6.37 -23.88
C ARG A 374 16.37 7.55 -23.09
N ALA A 375 17.22 8.35 -22.47
CA ALA A 375 16.79 9.54 -21.73
C ALA A 375 16.17 10.59 -22.68
N ARG A 376 16.77 10.81 -23.85
CA ARG A 376 16.21 11.72 -24.86
C ARG A 376 14.88 11.25 -25.43
N LEU A 377 14.70 9.94 -25.61
CA LEU A 377 13.40 9.39 -26.00
C LEU A 377 12.33 9.69 -24.94
N VAL A 378 12.65 9.48 -23.67
CA VAL A 378 11.74 9.81 -22.56
C VAL A 378 11.39 11.30 -22.58
N ASP A 379 12.38 12.20 -22.75
CA ASP A 379 12.15 13.64 -22.82
C ASP A 379 11.22 14.02 -24.00
N GLN A 380 11.39 13.40 -25.16
CA GLN A 380 10.50 13.61 -26.32
C GLN A 380 9.07 13.13 -26.07
N LEU A 381 8.90 11.93 -25.49
CA LEU A 381 7.59 11.35 -25.19
C LEU A 381 6.81 12.20 -24.17
N LEU A 382 7.51 12.78 -23.21
CA LEU A 382 6.93 13.65 -22.19
C LEU A 382 6.82 15.13 -22.61
N GLY A 383 7.36 15.51 -23.77
CA GLY A 383 7.38 16.90 -24.22
C GLY A 383 8.31 17.79 -23.38
N LEU A 384 9.44 17.25 -22.95
CA LEU A 384 10.47 17.90 -22.12
C LEU A 384 11.79 18.10 -22.87
N SER A 385 11.83 17.83 -24.18
CA SER A 385 13.07 17.93 -24.98
C SER A 385 13.53 19.37 -25.21
N GLY A 386 12.65 20.37 -25.00
CA GLY A 386 12.88 21.76 -25.30
C GLY A 386 12.82 22.11 -26.79
N ASP A 387 12.48 21.15 -27.65
CA ASP A 387 12.32 21.33 -29.10
C ASP A 387 10.90 20.93 -29.51
N SER A 388 10.06 21.93 -29.78
CA SER A 388 8.65 21.74 -30.16
C SER A 388 8.45 20.85 -31.40
N LYS A 389 9.47 20.69 -32.25
CA LYS A 389 9.41 19.76 -33.40
C LYS A 389 9.58 18.29 -33.00
N LYS A 390 10.16 18.05 -31.83
CA LYS A 390 10.34 16.71 -31.25
C LYS A 390 9.27 16.37 -30.22
N ASP A 391 8.71 17.37 -29.57
CA ASP A 391 7.69 17.22 -28.51
C ASP A 391 6.29 17.02 -29.12
N ILE A 392 6.17 16.05 -30.07
CA ILE A 392 4.95 15.82 -30.86
C ILE A 392 3.96 14.87 -30.18
N TYR A 393 4.33 14.26 -29.04
CA TYR A 393 3.51 13.26 -28.38
C TYR A 393 2.58 13.80 -27.29
N ASN A 394 2.55 15.13 -27.07
CA ASN A 394 1.82 15.73 -25.95
C ASN A 394 0.31 15.43 -25.95
N ASP A 395 -0.33 15.36 -27.15
CA ASP A 395 -1.75 14.99 -27.24
C ASP A 395 -1.98 13.51 -26.93
N ARG A 396 -1.06 12.63 -27.30
CA ARG A 396 -1.11 11.20 -26.92
C ARG A 396 -0.90 11.01 -25.42
N TYR A 397 0.06 11.73 -24.83
CA TYR A 397 0.28 11.80 -23.39
C TYR A 397 -0.99 12.23 -22.65
N ALA A 398 -1.58 13.36 -23.06
CA ALA A 398 -2.79 13.86 -22.43
C ALA A 398 -3.95 12.88 -22.54
N ALA A 399 -4.16 12.23 -23.68
CA ALA A 399 -5.21 11.23 -23.87
C ALA A 399 -5.02 10.02 -22.93
N PHE A 400 -3.81 9.47 -22.86
CA PHE A 400 -3.51 8.30 -22.04
C PHE A 400 -3.68 8.57 -20.54
N TRP A 401 -3.17 9.71 -20.04
CA TRP A 401 -3.31 10.06 -18.63
C TRP A 401 -4.72 10.51 -18.28
N THR A 402 -5.47 11.06 -19.24
CA THR A 402 -6.90 11.30 -19.09
C THR A 402 -7.68 10.01 -18.89
N LEU A 403 -7.37 8.96 -19.65
CA LEU A 403 -7.98 7.64 -19.46
C LEU A 403 -7.75 7.13 -18.03
N LYS A 404 -6.51 7.17 -17.54
CA LYS A 404 -6.13 6.74 -16.20
C LYS A 404 -6.88 7.49 -15.10
N TRP A 405 -6.89 8.81 -15.16
CA TRP A 405 -7.55 9.63 -14.15
C TRP A 405 -9.07 9.67 -14.28
N SER A 406 -9.63 9.50 -15.49
CA SER A 406 -11.07 9.31 -15.66
C SER A 406 -11.59 8.04 -14.96
N ASP A 407 -10.80 6.96 -14.94
CA ASP A 407 -11.15 5.76 -14.19
C ASP A 407 -11.22 6.05 -12.68
N LEU A 408 -10.20 6.70 -12.14
CA LEU A 408 -10.06 6.98 -10.70
C LEU A 408 -11.11 7.99 -10.20
N ILE A 409 -11.39 9.04 -10.99
CA ILE A 409 -12.38 10.08 -10.65
C ILE A 409 -13.81 9.60 -10.97
N ARG A 410 -13.97 8.43 -11.61
CA ARG A 410 -15.24 7.81 -11.98
C ARG A 410 -16.02 8.62 -13.02
N ASN A 411 -15.32 9.15 -14.04
CA ASN A 411 -15.97 9.88 -15.13
C ASN A 411 -16.77 8.93 -16.03
N ASN A 412 -18.08 8.88 -15.86
CA ASN A 412 -18.99 8.04 -16.66
C ASN A 412 -20.33 8.75 -16.95
N SER A 413 -20.98 8.39 -18.06
CA SER A 413 -22.24 9.01 -18.48
C SER A 413 -23.45 8.57 -17.67
N ASN A 414 -23.40 7.41 -16.98
CA ASN A 414 -24.50 6.93 -16.14
C ASN A 414 -24.76 7.86 -14.96
N ASP A 415 -23.68 8.30 -14.29
CA ASP A 415 -23.77 9.20 -13.15
C ASP A 415 -23.87 10.67 -13.56
N LEU A 416 -23.14 11.08 -14.61
CA LEU A 416 -22.94 12.47 -14.99
C LEU A 416 -23.86 12.96 -16.14
N GLY A 417 -24.44 12.02 -16.90
CA GLY A 417 -25.01 12.31 -18.21
C GLY A 417 -23.92 12.62 -19.25
N GLU A 418 -24.26 12.59 -20.51
CA GLU A 418 -23.31 12.75 -21.61
C GLU A 418 -22.56 14.10 -21.54
N GLN A 419 -23.26 15.20 -21.31
CA GLN A 419 -22.66 16.54 -21.28
C GLN A 419 -21.73 16.73 -20.07
N GLY A 420 -22.11 16.27 -18.89
CA GLY A 420 -21.28 16.33 -17.69
C GLY A 420 -20.03 15.46 -17.82
N MET A 421 -20.17 14.27 -18.37
CA MET A 421 -19.07 13.36 -18.67
C MET A 421 -18.05 13.99 -19.64
N TRP A 422 -18.52 14.61 -20.75
CA TRP A 422 -17.66 15.33 -21.69
C TRP A 422 -16.99 16.55 -21.06
N ALA A 423 -17.72 17.33 -20.27
CA ALA A 423 -17.13 18.47 -19.57
C ALA A 423 -15.97 18.08 -18.65
N MET A 424 -16.18 17.00 -17.87
CA MET A 424 -15.15 16.44 -16.99
C MET A 424 -13.96 15.89 -17.79
N HIS A 425 -14.23 15.09 -18.84
CA HIS A 425 -13.20 14.52 -19.70
C HIS A 425 -12.32 15.62 -20.32
N ASN A 426 -12.93 16.66 -20.89
CA ASN A 426 -12.21 17.75 -21.54
C ASN A 426 -11.36 18.55 -20.54
N TRP A 427 -11.86 18.78 -19.32
CA TRP A 427 -11.08 19.43 -18.28
C TRP A 427 -9.86 18.61 -17.85
N ILE A 428 -10.04 17.28 -17.67
CA ILE A 428 -8.93 16.40 -17.34
C ILE A 428 -7.90 16.42 -18.47
N ARG A 429 -8.36 16.26 -19.74
CA ARG A 429 -7.47 16.21 -20.91
C ARG A 429 -6.68 17.51 -21.07
N GLU A 430 -7.34 18.65 -20.94
CA GLU A 430 -6.66 19.93 -21.01
C GLU A 430 -5.65 20.11 -19.90
N SER A 431 -5.98 19.70 -18.67
CA SER A 431 -5.05 19.78 -17.54
C SER A 431 -3.75 19.01 -17.80
N PHE A 432 -3.85 17.78 -18.35
CA PHE A 432 -2.66 17.01 -18.74
C PHE A 432 -1.95 17.59 -19.97
N ARG A 433 -2.71 18.12 -20.95
CA ARG A 433 -2.15 18.70 -22.16
C ARG A 433 -1.27 19.93 -21.87
N VAL A 434 -1.70 20.78 -20.95
CA VAL A 434 -0.93 21.97 -20.53
C VAL A 434 0.05 21.67 -19.38
N ASN A 435 0.15 20.43 -18.95
CA ASN A 435 0.97 20.01 -17.81
C ASN A 435 0.67 20.83 -16.54
N LYS A 436 -0.64 20.96 -16.21
CA LYS A 436 -1.07 21.69 -15.01
C LYS A 436 -0.43 21.06 -13.76
N PRO A 437 0.15 21.84 -12.84
CA PRO A 437 0.62 21.34 -11.55
C PRO A 437 -0.46 20.52 -10.85
N PHE A 438 -0.10 19.37 -10.30
CA PHE A 438 -1.09 18.42 -9.83
C PHE A 438 -1.81 18.89 -8.54
N ASP A 439 -1.18 19.73 -7.75
CA ASP A 439 -1.77 20.41 -6.61
C ASP A 439 -2.88 21.39 -7.06
N GLU A 440 -2.67 22.13 -8.15
CA GLU A 440 -3.69 22.99 -8.76
C GLU A 440 -4.86 22.15 -9.32
N PHE A 441 -4.55 21.04 -10.01
CA PHE A 441 -5.56 20.10 -10.50
C PHE A 441 -6.47 19.61 -9.38
N VAL A 442 -5.90 19.18 -8.26
CA VAL A 442 -6.66 18.66 -7.11
C VAL A 442 -7.39 19.79 -6.38
N SER A 443 -6.76 20.96 -6.21
CA SER A 443 -7.39 22.13 -5.60
C SER A 443 -8.62 22.58 -6.39
N GLU A 444 -8.52 22.68 -7.74
CA GLU A 444 -9.66 22.98 -8.60
C GLU A 444 -10.77 21.93 -8.47
N LEU A 445 -10.41 20.65 -8.42
CA LEU A 445 -11.38 19.55 -8.31
C LEU A 445 -12.19 19.61 -7.01
N VAL A 446 -11.51 19.73 -5.85
CA VAL A 446 -12.17 19.68 -4.54
C VAL A 446 -12.89 20.99 -4.16
N THR A 447 -12.58 22.09 -4.82
CA THR A 447 -13.23 23.40 -4.59
C THR A 447 -14.21 23.80 -5.70
N ALA A 448 -14.38 22.96 -6.74
CA ALA A 448 -15.22 23.30 -7.90
C ALA A 448 -16.65 23.66 -7.51
N LYS A 449 -17.23 24.60 -8.26
CA LYS A 449 -18.61 25.08 -8.12
C LYS A 449 -19.12 25.61 -9.44
N GLY A 450 -20.42 25.83 -9.55
CA GLY A 450 -21.04 26.33 -10.76
C GLY A 450 -21.62 25.24 -11.65
N SER A 451 -21.81 25.55 -12.92
CA SER A 451 -22.44 24.65 -13.91
C SER A 451 -21.61 23.39 -14.14
N ILE A 452 -22.27 22.24 -14.11
CA ILE A 452 -21.66 20.93 -14.42
C ILE A 452 -21.30 20.81 -15.92
N TYR A 453 -21.83 21.66 -16.78
CA TYR A 453 -21.54 21.65 -18.22
C TYR A 453 -20.40 22.61 -18.58
N MET A 454 -20.32 23.76 -17.88
CA MET A 454 -19.30 24.76 -18.13
C MET A 454 -18.05 24.58 -17.28
N ASN A 455 -18.17 23.92 -16.12
CA ASN A 455 -17.08 23.67 -15.19
C ASN A 455 -16.93 22.16 -14.95
N GLY A 456 -16.06 21.51 -15.73
CA GLY A 456 -15.83 20.07 -15.69
C GLY A 456 -15.65 19.49 -14.29
N PRO A 457 -14.74 20.01 -13.45
CA PRO A 457 -14.49 19.49 -12.10
C PRO A 457 -15.70 19.57 -11.16
N ALA A 458 -16.71 20.40 -11.44
CA ALA A 458 -17.95 20.42 -10.66
C ALA A 458 -18.69 19.07 -10.68
N ASN A 459 -18.46 18.23 -11.69
CA ASN A 459 -19.02 16.88 -11.78
C ASN A 459 -18.51 15.94 -10.70
N TYR A 460 -17.37 16.21 -10.04
CA TYR A 460 -16.89 15.47 -8.90
C TYR A 460 -17.91 15.39 -7.76
N PHE A 461 -18.69 16.45 -7.57
CA PHE A 461 -19.75 16.55 -6.56
C PHE A 461 -21.07 15.89 -6.99
N ARG A 462 -21.16 15.40 -8.23
CA ARG A 462 -22.26 14.55 -8.68
C ARG A 462 -21.95 13.08 -8.50
N VAL A 463 -20.73 12.71 -8.82
CA VAL A 463 -20.24 11.33 -8.60
C VAL A 463 -20.22 11.00 -7.11
N ASN A 464 -19.83 11.97 -6.27
CA ASN A 464 -19.80 11.86 -4.81
C ASN A 464 -20.89 12.81 -4.26
N SER A 465 -22.07 12.28 -3.96
CA SER A 465 -23.28 13.07 -3.75
C SER A 465 -23.43 13.66 -2.34
N ASN A 466 -22.65 13.23 -1.39
CA ASN A 466 -22.72 13.64 0.02
C ASN A 466 -21.36 13.77 0.69
N ALA A 467 -21.33 14.42 1.86
CA ALA A 467 -20.09 14.72 2.56
C ALA A 467 -19.27 13.47 2.93
N THR A 468 -19.90 12.33 3.20
CA THR A 468 -19.18 11.09 3.56
C THR A 468 -18.55 10.43 2.34
N GLU A 469 -19.24 10.36 1.20
CA GLU A 469 -18.68 9.87 -0.06
C GLU A 469 -17.52 10.75 -0.54
N LEU A 470 -17.65 12.08 -0.43
CA LEU A 470 -16.57 13.02 -0.74
C LEU A 470 -15.35 12.80 0.14
N THR A 471 -15.55 12.56 1.44
CA THR A 471 -14.48 12.23 2.37
C THR A 471 -13.75 10.96 1.96
N GLU A 472 -14.49 9.88 1.76
CA GLU A 472 -13.96 8.56 1.40
C GLU A 472 -13.19 8.62 0.08
N ALA A 473 -13.81 9.18 -0.98
CA ALA A 473 -13.18 9.30 -2.28
C ALA A 473 -11.92 10.20 -2.26
N THR A 474 -11.99 11.36 -1.60
CA THR A 474 -10.89 12.34 -1.60
C THR A 474 -9.68 11.81 -0.80
N THR A 475 -9.91 11.21 0.37
CA THR A 475 -8.81 10.65 1.19
C THR A 475 -8.17 9.44 0.53
N GLN A 476 -8.95 8.57 -0.11
CA GLN A 476 -8.44 7.40 -0.82
C GLN A 476 -7.66 7.78 -2.08
N LEU A 477 -8.18 8.73 -2.90
CA LEU A 477 -7.53 9.14 -4.14
C LEU A 477 -6.24 9.91 -3.92
N PHE A 478 -6.28 10.91 -3.01
CA PHE A 478 -5.23 11.92 -2.93
C PHE A 478 -4.34 11.78 -1.70
N MET A 479 -4.72 10.97 -0.72
CA MET A 479 -3.90 10.69 0.46
C MET A 479 -3.53 9.22 0.59
N GLY A 480 -4.11 8.35 -0.23
CA GLY A 480 -3.88 6.90 -0.14
C GLY A 480 -4.41 6.28 1.15
N ILE A 481 -5.41 6.87 1.78
CA ILE A 481 -5.96 6.39 3.05
C ILE A 481 -7.42 5.97 2.86
N ARG A 482 -7.71 4.70 3.16
CA ARG A 482 -9.08 4.16 3.19
C ARG A 482 -9.74 4.51 4.52
N LEU A 483 -10.23 5.74 4.64
CA LEU A 483 -10.79 6.25 5.91
C LEU A 483 -12.18 5.70 6.25
N GLU A 484 -12.83 4.96 5.35
CA GLU A 484 -14.19 4.44 5.47
C GLU A 484 -14.43 3.67 6.78
N CYS A 485 -13.46 2.88 7.25
CA CYS A 485 -13.58 2.17 8.52
C CYS A 485 -13.84 3.10 9.71
N ALA A 486 -13.27 4.31 9.69
CA ALA A 486 -13.42 5.30 10.76
C ALA A 486 -14.82 5.93 10.82
N LYS A 487 -15.68 5.71 9.82
CA LYS A 487 -17.08 6.14 9.80
C LYS A 487 -17.92 5.55 10.95
N CYS A 488 -17.66 4.28 11.31
CA CYS A 488 -18.47 3.53 12.26
C CYS A 488 -17.77 3.29 13.62
N HIS A 489 -16.44 3.22 13.64
CA HIS A 489 -15.62 2.92 14.81
C HIS A 489 -14.19 3.47 14.61
N HIS A 490 -13.30 3.33 15.59
CA HIS A 490 -11.88 3.63 15.38
C HIS A 490 -11.31 2.76 14.26
N HIS A 491 -10.46 3.37 13.42
CA HIS A 491 -9.86 2.64 12.31
C HIS A 491 -9.05 1.44 12.81
N PRO A 492 -9.25 0.21 12.26
CA PRO A 492 -8.63 -0.99 12.83
C PRO A 492 -7.11 -1.08 12.63
N PHE A 493 -6.54 -0.30 11.73
CA PHE A 493 -5.12 -0.36 11.34
C PHE A 493 -4.44 1.01 11.36
N GLU A 494 -5.12 2.04 11.84
CA GLU A 494 -4.65 3.41 11.91
C GLU A 494 -5.14 4.07 13.21
N LYS A 495 -4.54 5.20 13.57
CA LYS A 495 -4.91 6.01 14.74
C LYS A 495 -6.21 6.81 14.58
N TYR A 496 -6.80 6.83 13.38
CA TYR A 496 -7.94 7.69 13.09
C TYR A 496 -9.24 7.20 13.73
N SER A 497 -9.92 8.15 14.37
CA SER A 497 -11.19 7.97 15.05
C SER A 497 -12.39 8.38 14.18
N GLN A 498 -13.60 8.14 14.71
CA GLN A 498 -14.80 8.72 14.12
C GLN A 498 -14.75 10.25 14.08
N ALA A 499 -14.13 10.90 15.07
CA ALA A 499 -14.02 12.36 15.10
C ALA A 499 -13.16 12.86 13.93
N ASP A 500 -12.07 12.19 13.61
CA ASP A 500 -11.21 12.53 12.46
C ASP A 500 -11.97 12.39 11.14
N TYR A 501 -12.71 11.26 10.97
CA TYR A 501 -13.55 11.06 9.79
C TYR A 501 -14.58 12.15 9.61
N TYR A 502 -15.35 12.45 10.65
CA TYR A 502 -16.42 13.46 10.57
C TYR A 502 -15.88 14.89 10.59
N GLY A 503 -14.67 15.13 11.09
CA GLY A 503 -13.93 16.37 10.96
C GLY A 503 -13.63 16.68 9.48
N ILE A 504 -13.11 15.71 8.73
CA ILE A 504 -12.93 15.86 7.26
C ILE A 504 -14.29 16.03 6.57
N ALA A 505 -15.31 15.24 6.91
CA ALA A 505 -16.63 15.33 6.30
C ALA A 505 -17.28 16.71 6.51
N ALA A 506 -16.97 17.39 7.60
CA ALA A 506 -17.49 18.72 7.88
C ALA A 506 -17.04 19.80 6.86
N PHE A 507 -15.87 19.63 6.19
CA PHE A 507 -15.47 20.51 5.09
C PHE A 507 -16.44 20.45 3.92
N PHE A 508 -17.02 19.29 3.63
CA PHE A 508 -17.94 19.07 2.51
C PHE A 508 -19.42 19.25 2.88
N SER A 509 -19.75 19.51 4.14
CA SER A 509 -21.12 19.52 4.65
C SER A 509 -22.03 20.58 4.02
N ARG A 510 -21.45 21.65 3.48
CA ARG A 510 -22.18 22.77 2.87
C ARG A 510 -22.23 22.70 1.34
N VAL A 511 -21.69 21.68 0.73
CA VAL A 511 -21.78 21.48 -0.72
C VAL A 511 -23.14 20.87 -1.08
N GLY A 512 -23.70 21.31 -2.16
CA GLY A 512 -24.92 20.74 -2.70
C GLY A 512 -25.14 21.10 -4.16
N THR A 513 -26.12 20.50 -4.77
CA THR A 513 -26.54 20.77 -6.14
C THR A 513 -27.92 21.39 -6.18
N LYS A 514 -28.18 22.27 -7.17
CA LYS A 514 -29.51 22.75 -7.51
C LYS A 514 -29.67 22.70 -9.03
N GLY A 515 -30.93 22.74 -9.53
CA GLY A 515 -31.20 22.92 -10.96
C GLY A 515 -30.70 24.29 -11.43
N SER A 516 -30.26 24.37 -12.68
CA SER A 516 -29.89 25.63 -13.32
C SER A 516 -31.11 26.48 -13.58
N GLU A 517 -31.03 27.77 -13.25
CA GLU A 517 -32.09 28.74 -13.53
C GLU A 517 -32.05 29.21 -14.99
N GLU A 518 -30.92 29.08 -15.66
CA GLU A 518 -30.70 29.54 -17.03
C GLU A 518 -31.43 28.68 -18.07
N PHE A 519 -31.57 27.37 -17.80
CA PHE A 519 -32.24 26.42 -18.72
C PHE A 519 -33.69 26.09 -18.34
N GLY A 520 -34.23 26.73 -17.30
CA GLY A 520 -35.58 26.59 -16.84
C GLY A 520 -36.00 25.17 -16.42
N LEU A 521 -37.29 24.90 -16.35
CA LEU A 521 -37.87 23.63 -15.84
C LEU A 521 -37.53 22.41 -16.69
N PHE A 522 -37.10 22.55 -17.93
CA PHE A 522 -36.78 21.46 -18.84
C PHE A 522 -35.28 21.17 -18.96
N GLY A 523 -34.43 21.99 -18.34
CA GLY A 523 -32.98 21.78 -18.33
C GLY A 523 -32.59 20.68 -17.39
N ARG A 524 -31.66 19.79 -17.84
CA ARG A 524 -31.04 18.76 -16.99
C ARG A 524 -29.75 19.25 -16.32
N GLU A 525 -29.38 20.52 -16.56
CA GLU A 525 -28.21 21.12 -15.98
C GLU A 525 -28.37 21.29 -14.47
N GLN A 526 -27.35 20.92 -13.75
CA GLN A 526 -27.22 21.19 -12.33
C GLN A 526 -26.07 22.19 -12.08
N VAL A 527 -26.21 22.91 -10.99
CA VAL A 527 -25.20 23.88 -10.51
C VAL A 527 -24.76 23.43 -9.13
N VAL A 528 -23.45 23.24 -8.96
CA VAL A 528 -22.84 22.97 -7.66
C VAL A 528 -22.75 24.28 -6.90
N VAL A 529 -23.32 24.32 -5.70
CA VAL A 529 -23.39 25.50 -4.85
C VAL A 529 -22.82 25.23 -3.46
N VAL A 530 -22.30 26.27 -2.84
CA VAL A 530 -21.95 26.27 -1.42
C VAL A 530 -23.10 26.92 -0.65
N LYS A 531 -23.70 26.15 0.24
CA LYS A 531 -24.80 26.60 1.11
C LYS A 531 -24.22 27.38 2.30
N ASN A 532 -24.97 28.34 2.79
CA ASN A 532 -24.60 29.09 4.00
C ASN A 532 -24.88 28.31 5.32
N SER A 533 -25.51 27.15 5.22
CA SER A 533 -25.76 26.24 6.36
C SER A 533 -25.59 24.78 5.94
N GLY A 534 -25.32 23.95 6.90
CA GLY A 534 -25.12 22.51 6.74
C GLY A 534 -24.00 22.06 7.66
N ASP A 535 -24.26 21.06 8.47
CA ASP A 535 -23.32 20.55 9.45
C ASP A 535 -23.37 19.03 9.47
N VAL A 536 -22.30 18.42 9.87
CA VAL A 536 -22.19 16.98 10.15
C VAL A 536 -22.13 16.80 11.65
N ASN A 537 -22.89 15.83 12.16
CA ASN A 537 -22.90 15.49 13.58
C ASN A 537 -22.17 14.18 13.83
N HIS A 538 -21.44 14.11 14.92
CA HIS A 538 -20.82 12.85 15.37
C HIS A 538 -21.92 11.83 15.71
N PRO A 539 -21.96 10.64 15.10
CA PRO A 539 -23.10 9.72 15.20
C PRO A 539 -23.35 9.21 16.62
N ARG A 540 -22.31 9.08 17.44
CA ARG A 540 -22.43 8.58 18.81
C ARG A 540 -22.81 9.67 19.81
N THR A 541 -22.21 10.86 19.69
CA THR A 541 -22.37 11.93 20.68
C THR A 541 -23.44 12.95 20.30
N GLY A 542 -23.87 12.98 19.03
CA GLY A 542 -24.78 14.00 18.49
C GLY A 542 -24.16 15.40 18.39
N LYS A 543 -22.90 15.57 18.81
CA LYS A 543 -22.22 16.87 18.74
C LYS A 543 -21.95 17.26 17.31
N LYS A 544 -22.14 18.54 17.00
CA LYS A 544 -21.72 19.13 15.74
C LYS A 544 -20.20 19.02 15.60
N MET A 545 -19.75 18.59 14.42
CA MET A 545 -18.34 18.48 14.08
C MET A 545 -17.85 19.77 13.40
N GLU A 546 -16.73 20.25 13.86
CA GLU A 546 -16.03 21.35 13.22
C GLU A 546 -15.14 20.80 12.09
N PRO A 547 -14.99 21.55 10.97
CA PRO A 547 -14.08 21.16 9.91
C PRO A 547 -12.66 21.05 10.45
N THR A 548 -12.12 19.83 10.44
CA THR A 548 -10.82 19.51 11.03
C THR A 548 -10.06 18.59 10.09
N THR A 549 -8.81 18.92 9.80
CA THR A 549 -7.92 18.08 8.99
C THR A 549 -7.35 16.95 9.81
N LEU A 550 -6.85 15.90 9.16
CA LEU A 550 -6.16 14.82 9.88
C LEU A 550 -4.91 15.38 10.57
N ASP A 551 -4.77 15.07 11.86
CA ASP A 551 -3.67 15.56 12.71
C ASP A 551 -3.60 17.10 12.85
N GLY A 552 -4.68 17.84 12.52
CA GLY A 552 -4.72 19.28 12.54
C GLY A 552 -5.72 19.85 13.54
N GLU A 553 -5.74 21.18 13.61
CA GLU A 553 -6.70 21.95 14.39
C GLU A 553 -7.95 22.29 13.56
N PRO A 554 -9.09 22.57 14.20
CA PRO A 554 -10.28 23.04 13.51
C PRO A 554 -10.02 24.27 12.65
N SER A 555 -10.49 24.23 11.41
CA SER A 555 -10.30 25.32 10.42
C SER A 555 -11.58 25.50 9.61
N ASP A 556 -12.25 26.64 9.75
CA ASP A 556 -13.45 27.00 8.98
C ASP A 556 -13.17 28.22 8.11
N HIS A 557 -13.99 28.43 7.11
CA HIS A 557 -13.90 29.59 6.21
C HIS A 557 -15.31 30.15 5.98
N GLU A 558 -15.45 31.46 6.07
CA GLU A 558 -16.75 32.14 6.02
C GLU A 558 -17.54 31.81 4.74
N LEU A 559 -16.85 31.82 3.60
CA LEU A 559 -17.49 31.62 2.29
C LEU A 559 -17.53 30.18 1.83
N ASP A 560 -16.44 29.41 2.07
CA ASP A 560 -16.36 28.03 1.56
C ASP A 560 -15.36 27.20 2.40
N ARG A 561 -15.87 26.27 3.18
CA ARG A 561 -15.08 25.37 4.06
C ARG A 561 -14.05 24.57 3.30
N ARG A 562 -14.23 24.32 2.01
CA ARG A 562 -13.31 23.53 1.18
C ARG A 562 -12.00 24.25 0.90
N ILE A 563 -11.96 25.58 1.00
CA ILE A 563 -10.73 26.37 0.74
C ILE A 563 -9.60 25.96 1.69
N PRO A 564 -9.74 26.04 3.03
CA PRO A 564 -8.66 25.60 3.92
C PRO A 564 -8.34 24.12 3.78
N PHE A 565 -9.32 23.27 3.46
CA PHE A 565 -9.08 21.86 3.18
C PHE A 565 -8.20 21.67 1.95
N ALA A 566 -8.50 22.35 0.83
CA ALA A 566 -7.70 22.27 -0.40
C ALA A 566 -6.26 22.73 -0.15
N VAL A 567 -6.08 23.88 0.52
CA VAL A 567 -4.76 24.39 0.87
C VAL A 567 -3.96 23.40 1.71
N TRP A 568 -4.59 22.79 2.72
CA TRP A 568 -3.94 21.77 3.54
C TRP A 568 -3.63 20.50 2.74
N LEU A 569 -4.59 20.03 1.93
CA LEU A 569 -4.45 18.78 1.17
C LEU A 569 -3.27 18.87 0.21
N THR A 570 -3.16 19.98 -0.53
CA THR A 570 -2.17 20.17 -1.60
C THR A 570 -0.90 20.89 -1.14
N SER A 571 -0.73 21.13 0.16
CA SER A 571 0.48 21.72 0.72
C SER A 571 1.70 20.83 0.49
N LYS A 572 2.86 21.45 0.25
CA LYS A 572 4.18 20.76 0.19
C LYS A 572 4.51 20.05 1.51
N ASP A 573 3.98 20.56 2.63
CA ASP A 573 4.16 19.95 3.96
C ASP A 573 3.27 18.71 4.18
N ASN A 574 2.21 18.55 3.39
CA ASN A 574 1.37 17.36 3.42
C ASN A 574 2.03 16.22 2.63
N THR A 575 2.95 15.54 3.26
CA THR A 575 3.69 14.44 2.63
C THR A 575 2.79 13.29 2.16
N ARG A 576 1.59 13.10 2.74
CA ARG A 576 0.63 12.07 2.31
C ARG A 576 0.13 12.31 0.89
N PHE A 577 -0.14 13.56 0.54
CA PHE A 577 -0.56 13.93 -0.81
C PHE A 577 0.51 13.54 -1.85
N ALA A 578 1.70 14.07 -1.69
CA ALA A 578 2.80 13.80 -2.62
C ALA A 578 3.20 12.31 -2.67
N SER A 579 3.23 11.62 -1.51
CA SER A 579 3.59 10.21 -1.46
C SER A 579 2.54 9.29 -2.08
N SER A 580 1.25 9.60 -1.93
CA SER A 580 0.18 8.84 -2.57
C SER A 580 0.28 8.89 -4.10
N VAL A 581 0.54 10.07 -4.65
CA VAL A 581 0.75 10.26 -6.09
C VAL A 581 2.01 9.54 -6.54
N ALA A 582 3.14 9.76 -5.87
CA ALA A 582 4.41 9.12 -6.21
C ALA A 582 4.29 7.59 -6.22
N ASN A 583 3.68 7.01 -5.18
CA ASN A 583 3.45 5.57 -5.08
C ASN A 583 2.58 5.02 -6.23
N ARG A 584 1.54 5.75 -6.62
CA ARG A 584 0.66 5.39 -7.73
C ARG A 584 1.39 5.41 -9.06
N TYR A 585 2.24 6.41 -9.31
CA TYR A 585 3.04 6.49 -10.53
C TYR A 585 4.14 5.43 -10.58
N VAL A 586 4.73 5.06 -9.46
CA VAL A 586 5.60 3.87 -9.36
C VAL A 586 4.84 2.61 -9.81
N ARG A 587 3.61 2.40 -9.33
CA ARG A 587 2.79 1.26 -9.77
C ARG A 587 2.50 1.30 -11.26
N PHE A 588 2.14 2.44 -11.83
CA PHE A 588 1.88 2.55 -13.27
C PHE A 588 3.10 2.16 -14.10
N LEU A 589 4.30 2.58 -13.69
CA LEU A 589 5.53 2.34 -14.43
C LEU A 589 6.17 0.98 -14.13
N LEU A 590 6.27 0.60 -12.86
CA LEU A 590 6.99 -0.62 -12.43
C LEU A 590 6.04 -1.81 -12.15
N GLY A 591 4.74 -1.67 -12.39
CA GLY A 591 3.74 -2.73 -12.24
C GLY A 591 3.36 -3.07 -10.79
N ARG A 592 3.97 -2.41 -9.80
CA ARG A 592 3.68 -2.50 -8.38
C ARG A 592 4.04 -1.19 -7.69
N GLY A 593 3.27 -0.76 -6.70
CA GLY A 593 3.64 0.35 -5.83
C GLY A 593 4.66 -0.06 -4.77
N LEU A 594 5.36 0.90 -4.21
CA LEU A 594 6.21 0.69 -3.03
C LEU A 594 5.37 0.31 -1.80
N VAL A 595 4.15 0.82 -1.75
CA VAL A 595 3.08 0.39 -0.84
C VAL A 595 1.97 -0.24 -1.68
N GLU A 596 1.48 -1.42 -1.29
CA GLU A 596 0.37 -2.12 -1.92
C GLU A 596 -0.67 -2.57 -0.87
N PRO A 597 -1.96 -2.37 -1.17
CA PRO A 597 -2.55 -1.61 -2.28
C PRO A 597 -2.14 -0.14 -2.27
N VAL A 598 -2.05 0.50 -3.46
CA VAL A 598 -1.54 1.89 -3.58
C VAL A 598 -2.40 2.95 -2.86
N ASP A 599 -3.65 2.62 -2.58
CA ASP A 599 -4.63 3.43 -1.87
C ASP A 599 -4.81 3.01 -0.39
N ASP A 600 -3.84 2.26 0.16
CA ASP A 600 -3.82 1.80 1.55
C ASP A 600 -2.46 2.08 2.21
N MET A 601 -2.08 3.36 2.22
CA MET A 601 -0.79 3.86 2.72
C MET A 601 -0.84 4.17 4.23
N ARG A 602 -1.41 3.27 4.98
CA ARG A 602 -1.50 3.37 6.44
C ARG A 602 -0.15 3.11 7.12
N SER A 603 0.01 3.60 8.35
CA SER A 603 1.24 3.42 9.15
C SER A 603 1.60 1.95 9.37
N THR A 604 0.61 1.05 9.37
CA THR A 604 0.79 -0.39 9.54
C THR A 604 1.05 -1.15 8.23
N ASN A 605 1.14 -0.46 7.10
CA ASN A 605 1.48 -1.00 5.77
C ASN A 605 2.69 -0.27 5.19
N PRO A 606 3.91 -0.52 5.69
CA PRO A 606 5.09 0.23 5.28
C PRO A 606 5.50 -0.05 3.84
N ALA A 607 6.14 0.94 3.22
CA ALA A 607 6.71 0.79 1.89
C ALA A 607 7.82 -0.28 1.88
N THR A 608 7.95 -1.00 0.78
CA THR A 608 9.04 -1.96 0.56
C THR A 608 10.42 -1.28 0.51
N ASN A 609 10.46 -0.02 0.09
CA ASN A 609 11.61 0.86 0.18
C ASN A 609 11.16 2.26 0.64
N PRO A 610 11.12 2.52 1.97
CA PRO A 610 10.66 3.80 2.53
C PRO A 610 11.51 5.00 2.10
N GLU A 611 12.83 4.82 1.98
CA GLU A 611 13.75 5.88 1.55
C GLU A 611 13.47 6.31 0.12
N LEU A 612 13.20 5.35 -0.78
CA LEU A 612 12.84 5.63 -2.17
C LEU A 612 11.50 6.36 -2.26
N LEU A 613 10.49 5.92 -1.51
CA LEU A 613 9.20 6.60 -1.48
C LEU A 613 9.34 8.04 -0.98
N GLN A 614 10.11 8.26 0.09
CA GLN A 614 10.37 9.60 0.63
C GLN A 614 11.11 10.49 -0.36
N ALA A 615 12.11 9.94 -1.06
CA ALA A 615 12.88 10.70 -2.06
C ALA A 615 12.01 11.10 -3.27
N LEU A 616 11.17 10.19 -3.78
CA LEU A 616 10.21 10.48 -4.85
C LEU A 616 9.15 11.50 -4.40
N THR A 617 8.66 11.39 -3.17
CA THR A 617 7.72 12.35 -2.55
C THR A 617 8.32 13.75 -2.54
N ARG A 618 9.56 13.86 -2.06
CA ARG A 618 10.29 15.13 -2.01
C ARG A 618 10.54 15.69 -3.40
N HIS A 619 11.03 14.86 -4.32
CA HIS A 619 11.27 15.24 -5.71
C HIS A 619 10.00 15.81 -6.37
N PHE A 620 8.85 15.16 -6.16
CA PHE A 620 7.57 15.61 -6.73
C PHE A 620 7.13 16.96 -6.13
N ALA A 621 7.22 17.13 -4.81
CA ALA A 621 6.87 18.40 -4.17
C ALA A 621 7.83 19.56 -4.51
N GLU A 622 9.14 19.28 -4.60
CA GLU A 622 10.17 20.28 -4.94
C GLU A 622 10.09 20.73 -6.42
N ASN A 623 9.56 19.90 -7.31
CA ASN A 623 9.30 20.24 -8.70
C ASN A 623 7.86 20.73 -8.93
N ASP A 624 7.27 21.43 -7.95
CA ASP A 624 5.95 22.05 -8.03
C ASP A 624 4.86 21.10 -8.53
N PHE A 625 4.90 19.86 -8.05
CA PHE A 625 3.95 18.79 -8.37
C PHE A 625 3.81 18.51 -9.88
N ASP A 626 4.90 18.67 -10.63
CA ASP A 626 4.98 18.35 -12.06
C ASP A 626 5.02 16.84 -12.28
N LEU A 627 3.94 16.28 -12.86
CA LEU A 627 3.82 14.86 -13.14
C LEU A 627 4.79 14.36 -14.22
N LYS A 628 5.15 15.20 -15.19
CA LYS A 628 6.10 14.82 -16.23
C LYS A 628 7.51 14.66 -15.66
N GLN A 629 7.91 15.51 -14.70
CA GLN A 629 9.18 15.36 -13.99
C GLN A 629 9.21 14.11 -13.11
N LEU A 630 8.09 13.77 -12.46
CA LEU A 630 7.96 12.52 -11.70
C LEU A 630 8.08 11.29 -12.62
N LEU A 631 7.39 11.27 -13.76
CA LEU A 631 7.52 10.20 -14.75
C LEU A 631 8.95 10.09 -15.27
N ARG A 632 9.55 11.22 -15.64
CA ARG A 632 10.90 11.29 -16.16
C ARG A 632 11.91 10.65 -15.23
N VAL A 633 11.94 11.04 -13.96
CA VAL A 633 12.93 10.53 -13.01
C VAL A 633 12.86 9.02 -12.84
N ILE A 634 11.65 8.43 -12.90
CA ILE A 634 11.47 6.98 -12.82
C ILE A 634 11.85 6.32 -14.14
N MET A 635 11.41 6.83 -15.29
CA MET A 635 11.62 6.18 -16.59
C MET A 635 13.08 6.23 -17.05
N VAL A 636 13.86 7.26 -16.67
CA VAL A 636 15.31 7.31 -16.97
C VAL A 636 16.14 6.51 -15.97
N SER A 637 15.58 6.03 -14.87
CA SER A 637 16.29 5.19 -13.90
C SER A 637 16.70 3.85 -14.51
N ARG A 638 17.81 3.30 -14.04
CA ARG A 638 18.23 1.93 -14.35
C ARG A 638 17.20 0.90 -13.89
N LEU A 639 16.55 1.17 -12.75
CA LEU A 639 15.51 0.32 -12.20
C LEU A 639 14.36 0.08 -13.19
N TYR A 640 13.90 1.11 -13.87
CA TYR A 640 12.88 1.01 -14.93
C TYR A 640 13.37 0.27 -16.18
N GLN A 641 14.68 0.33 -16.44
CA GLN A 641 15.31 -0.25 -17.62
C GLN A 641 15.77 -1.71 -17.43
N LEU A 642 15.53 -2.31 -16.26
CA LEU A 642 15.84 -3.72 -16.04
C LEU A 642 15.07 -4.63 -16.99
N ASP A 643 15.66 -5.78 -17.30
CA ASP A 643 14.98 -6.84 -18.03
C ASP A 643 13.80 -7.39 -17.18
N SER A 644 12.79 -7.88 -17.87
CA SER A 644 11.63 -8.53 -17.26
C SER A 644 11.83 -10.02 -16.96
N GLN A 645 12.96 -10.59 -17.36
CA GLN A 645 13.30 -11.97 -17.05
C GLN A 645 13.93 -12.05 -15.66
N PRO A 646 13.30 -12.76 -14.71
CA PRO A 646 13.91 -13.01 -13.41
C PRO A 646 15.04 -14.04 -13.55
N THR A 647 16.00 -13.98 -12.63
CA THR A 647 16.96 -15.05 -12.40
C THR A 647 16.45 -16.00 -11.32
N PRO A 648 16.97 -17.24 -11.21
CA PRO A 648 16.60 -18.15 -10.11
C PRO A 648 16.85 -17.54 -8.71
N GLU A 649 17.84 -16.65 -8.60
CA GLU A 649 18.27 -16.01 -7.35
C GLU A 649 17.34 -14.86 -6.94
N ASN A 650 16.72 -14.16 -7.91
CA ASN A 650 15.94 -12.94 -7.63
C ASN A 650 14.42 -13.08 -7.78
N ILE A 651 13.92 -14.20 -8.34
CA ILE A 651 12.50 -14.42 -8.59
C ILE A 651 11.66 -14.33 -7.29
N GLY A 652 12.21 -14.81 -6.16
CA GLY A 652 11.57 -14.75 -4.85
C GLY A 652 11.48 -13.33 -4.27
N ALA A 653 12.31 -12.41 -4.77
CA ALA A 653 12.42 -11.04 -4.29
C ALA A 653 11.61 -10.02 -5.12
N SER A 654 10.65 -10.46 -5.94
CA SER A 654 9.92 -9.66 -6.92
C SER A 654 9.27 -8.39 -6.36
N ARG A 655 8.98 -8.33 -5.05
CA ARG A 655 8.41 -7.16 -4.38
C ARG A 655 9.40 -5.99 -4.22
N PHE A 656 10.70 -6.22 -4.44
CA PHE A 656 11.78 -5.24 -4.30
C PHE A 656 12.36 -4.77 -5.63
N TYR A 657 11.69 -5.12 -6.75
CA TYR A 657 12.02 -4.69 -8.12
C TYR A 657 13.39 -5.13 -8.66
N PRO A 658 13.87 -6.35 -8.39
CA PRO A 658 15.16 -6.80 -8.95
C PRO A 658 15.10 -7.09 -10.46
N PHE A 659 13.93 -7.07 -11.04
CA PHE A 659 13.66 -7.16 -12.47
C PHE A 659 12.41 -6.33 -12.79
N TYR A 660 12.25 -5.92 -14.05
CA TYR A 660 11.05 -5.22 -14.47
C TYR A 660 9.85 -6.18 -14.45
N ARG A 661 8.80 -5.79 -13.76
CA ARG A 661 7.59 -6.62 -13.68
C ARG A 661 6.77 -6.45 -14.96
N ALA A 662 6.74 -7.50 -15.81
CA ALA A 662 5.92 -7.49 -17.01
C ALA A 662 4.45 -7.20 -16.66
N LYS A 663 3.86 -6.22 -17.36
CA LYS A 663 2.48 -5.77 -17.17
C LYS A 663 1.65 -6.15 -18.38
N ARG A 664 0.49 -6.74 -18.18
CA ARG A 664 -0.45 -6.95 -19.27
C ARG A 664 -1.00 -5.62 -19.76
N LEU A 665 -1.14 -5.47 -21.08
CA LEU A 665 -1.79 -4.30 -21.66
C LEU A 665 -3.25 -4.22 -21.21
N ALA A 666 -3.69 -3.04 -20.80
CA ALA A 666 -5.10 -2.77 -20.54
C ALA A 666 -5.92 -2.83 -21.85
N ALA A 667 -7.22 -2.97 -21.72
CA ALA A 667 -8.12 -3.20 -22.85
C ALA A 667 -7.98 -2.16 -23.97
N GLU A 668 -7.91 -0.87 -23.60
CA GLU A 668 -7.87 0.24 -24.54
C GLU A 668 -6.51 0.32 -25.28
N PRO A 669 -5.34 0.35 -24.60
CA PRO A 669 -4.05 0.26 -25.27
C PRO A 669 -3.88 -1.03 -26.11
N LEU A 670 -4.48 -2.15 -25.66
CA LEU A 670 -4.39 -3.40 -26.41
C LEU A 670 -5.20 -3.32 -27.71
N LEU A 671 -6.41 -2.74 -27.68
CA LEU A 671 -7.20 -2.54 -28.92
C LEU A 671 -6.50 -1.59 -29.88
N ASP A 672 -5.94 -0.50 -29.38
CA ASP A 672 -5.17 0.45 -30.18
C ASP A 672 -3.91 -0.19 -30.77
N ALA A 673 -3.24 -1.09 -30.04
CA ALA A 673 -2.10 -1.84 -30.55
C ALA A 673 -2.50 -2.82 -31.66
N VAL A 674 -3.67 -3.50 -31.55
CA VAL A 674 -4.22 -4.35 -32.62
C VAL A 674 -4.58 -3.50 -33.84
N ASP A 675 -5.26 -2.38 -33.64
CA ASP A 675 -5.62 -1.45 -34.73
C ASP A 675 -4.39 -0.93 -35.49
N PHE A 676 -3.36 -0.58 -34.74
CA PHE A 676 -2.07 -0.14 -35.29
C PHE A 676 -1.35 -1.25 -36.07
N ALA A 677 -1.26 -2.45 -35.48
CA ALA A 677 -0.59 -3.60 -36.10
C ALA A 677 -1.25 -4.00 -37.43
N THR A 678 -2.58 -4.07 -37.44
CA THR A 678 -3.38 -4.47 -38.60
C THR A 678 -3.59 -3.33 -39.61
N GLY A 679 -3.35 -2.06 -39.23
CA GLY A 679 -3.68 -0.89 -40.04
C GLY A 679 -5.19 -0.63 -40.18
N ARG A 680 -6.02 -1.25 -39.33
CA ARG A 680 -7.49 -1.14 -39.40
C ARG A 680 -8.07 -0.56 -38.12
N PRO A 681 -8.33 0.77 -38.07
CA PRO A 681 -8.88 1.41 -36.88
C PRO A 681 -10.29 0.92 -36.56
N THR A 682 -10.55 0.71 -35.29
CA THR A 682 -11.88 0.43 -34.76
C THR A 682 -12.78 1.66 -34.90
N LYS A 683 -14.01 1.45 -35.37
CA LYS A 683 -15.01 2.51 -35.44
C LYS A 683 -15.84 2.57 -34.16
N PHE A 684 -15.84 3.69 -33.50
CA PHE A 684 -16.67 3.95 -32.32
C PHE A 684 -17.90 4.77 -32.72
N LYS A 685 -19.07 4.37 -32.23
CA LYS A 685 -20.34 5.06 -32.52
C LYS A 685 -20.28 6.52 -32.07
N ASN A 686 -20.69 7.43 -32.94
CA ASN A 686 -20.76 8.89 -32.69
C ASN A 686 -19.38 9.56 -32.45
N LEU A 687 -18.27 8.89 -32.77
CA LEU A 687 -16.92 9.48 -32.71
C LEU A 687 -16.29 9.55 -34.10
N PRO A 688 -15.35 10.47 -34.35
CA PRO A 688 -14.62 10.54 -35.60
C PRO A 688 -13.91 9.24 -35.94
N LEU A 689 -13.80 8.95 -37.24
CA LEU A 689 -12.97 7.82 -37.69
C LEU A 689 -11.50 8.07 -37.32
N GLY A 690 -10.85 7.04 -36.76
CA GLY A 690 -9.47 7.14 -36.29
C GLY A 690 -9.35 7.53 -34.80
N THR A 691 -10.48 7.77 -34.10
CA THR A 691 -10.46 7.90 -32.64
C THR A 691 -9.89 6.61 -32.02
N ARG A 692 -8.89 6.75 -31.17
CA ARG A 692 -8.25 5.62 -30.48
C ARG A 692 -9.05 5.22 -29.25
N ALA A 693 -8.95 3.96 -28.83
CA ALA A 693 -9.64 3.47 -27.66
C ALA A 693 -9.22 4.20 -26.37
N ILE A 694 -7.94 4.62 -26.27
CA ILE A 694 -7.45 5.43 -25.14
C ILE A 694 -8.06 6.85 -25.07
N GLU A 695 -8.69 7.31 -26.15
CA GLU A 695 -9.35 8.63 -26.22
C GLU A 695 -10.83 8.57 -25.86
N LEU A 696 -11.36 7.37 -25.58
CA LEU A 696 -12.77 7.22 -25.23
C LEU A 696 -13.11 7.98 -23.94
N PRO A 697 -14.06 8.91 -24.00
CA PRO A 697 -14.40 9.75 -22.84
C PRO A 697 -15.19 9.00 -21.79
N ASP A 698 -15.88 7.91 -22.17
CA ASP A 698 -16.84 7.19 -21.35
C ASP A 698 -16.52 5.70 -21.20
N ALA A 699 -16.85 5.15 -20.03
CA ALA A 699 -16.83 3.72 -19.79
C ALA A 699 -17.92 2.93 -20.53
N GLU A 700 -19.01 3.57 -20.89
CA GLU A 700 -20.22 2.92 -21.38
C GLU A 700 -20.26 2.71 -22.92
N TYR A 701 -19.15 3.01 -23.64
CA TYR A 701 -19.09 2.67 -25.07
C TYR A 701 -19.19 1.16 -25.28
N PRO A 702 -20.22 0.67 -26.01
CA PRO A 702 -20.40 -0.75 -26.24
C PRO A 702 -19.34 -1.24 -27.23
N ASN A 703 -18.40 -2.01 -26.73
CA ASN A 703 -17.40 -2.69 -27.54
C ASN A 703 -17.10 -4.05 -26.91
N TYR A 704 -17.34 -5.12 -27.67
CA TYR A 704 -17.17 -6.49 -27.18
C TYR A 704 -15.73 -6.77 -26.75
N PHE A 705 -14.74 -6.33 -27.52
CA PHE A 705 -13.33 -6.51 -27.21
C PHE A 705 -12.97 -5.84 -25.88
N LEU A 706 -13.30 -4.55 -25.73
CA LEU A 706 -12.98 -3.80 -24.51
C LEU A 706 -13.62 -4.41 -23.26
N ASN A 707 -14.86 -4.90 -23.38
CA ASN A 707 -15.56 -5.53 -22.27
C ASN A 707 -14.94 -6.90 -21.91
N THR A 708 -14.53 -7.68 -22.92
CA THR A 708 -13.86 -8.98 -22.74
C THR A 708 -12.51 -8.79 -22.03
N PHE A 709 -11.78 -7.73 -22.36
CA PHE A 709 -10.49 -7.40 -21.78
C PHE A 709 -10.56 -6.52 -20.51
N ALA A 710 -11.72 -6.52 -19.86
CA ALA A 710 -11.93 -5.90 -18.54
C ALA A 710 -11.75 -4.37 -18.52
N LYS A 711 -12.33 -3.67 -19.52
CA LYS A 711 -12.47 -2.21 -19.44
C LYS A 711 -13.24 -1.86 -18.15
N PRO A 712 -12.77 -0.95 -17.28
CA PRO A 712 -13.45 -0.61 -16.04
C PRO A 712 -14.77 0.12 -16.29
N ARG A 713 -15.72 -0.05 -15.36
CA ARG A 713 -17.02 0.64 -15.40
C ARG A 713 -16.99 2.01 -14.73
N ARG A 714 -15.89 2.36 -14.07
CA ARG A 714 -15.72 3.63 -13.35
C ARG A 714 -16.73 3.83 -12.21
N VAL A 715 -17.04 2.77 -11.46
CA VAL A 715 -17.97 2.81 -10.32
C VAL A 715 -17.28 2.93 -8.97
N SER A 716 -15.97 2.68 -8.91
CA SER A 716 -15.14 2.75 -7.70
C SER A 716 -13.92 3.63 -7.91
N VAL A 717 -13.43 4.26 -6.86
CA VAL A 717 -12.14 4.99 -6.85
C VAL A 717 -10.92 4.07 -6.76
N CYS A 718 -11.14 2.74 -6.70
CA CYS A 718 -10.10 1.74 -6.60
C CYS A 718 -9.56 1.35 -7.98
N GLU A 719 -8.25 1.26 -8.12
CA GLU A 719 -7.61 0.67 -9.31
C GLU A 719 -7.92 -0.82 -9.50
N CYS A 720 -8.53 -1.45 -8.51
CA CYS A 720 -8.94 -2.86 -8.54
C CYS A 720 -10.02 -3.18 -9.59
N GLU A 721 -10.69 -2.17 -10.18
CA GLU A 721 -11.61 -2.38 -11.28
C GLU A 721 -10.92 -2.87 -12.56
N ARG A 722 -9.64 -2.51 -12.77
CA ARG A 722 -8.81 -3.07 -13.82
C ARG A 722 -8.16 -4.35 -13.31
N THR A 723 -8.85 -5.48 -13.45
CA THR A 723 -8.27 -6.77 -13.08
C THR A 723 -7.23 -7.21 -14.11
N PRO A 724 -5.98 -7.45 -13.69
CA PRO A 724 -4.96 -7.98 -14.59
C PRO A 724 -5.14 -9.48 -14.87
N ASP A 725 -6.09 -10.14 -14.19
CA ASP A 725 -6.26 -11.58 -14.26
C ASP A 725 -6.77 -12.04 -15.61
N GLU A 726 -6.12 -13.04 -16.17
CA GLU A 726 -6.54 -13.71 -17.39
C GLU A 726 -7.79 -14.54 -17.14
N ASN A 727 -8.75 -14.44 -18.03
CA ASN A 727 -9.93 -15.30 -17.99
C ASN A 727 -10.07 -16.11 -19.29
N LEU A 728 -10.85 -17.19 -19.23
CA LEU A 728 -11.06 -18.08 -20.37
C LEU A 728 -11.67 -17.36 -21.59
N ALA A 729 -12.55 -16.37 -21.36
CA ALA A 729 -13.15 -15.61 -22.45
C ALA A 729 -12.13 -14.77 -23.21
N GLN A 730 -11.12 -14.20 -22.52
CA GLN A 730 -10.02 -13.47 -23.14
C GLN A 730 -9.15 -14.39 -23.98
N ALA A 731 -8.78 -15.57 -23.44
CA ALA A 731 -8.00 -16.55 -24.18
C ALA A 731 -8.74 -17.06 -25.42
N LEU A 732 -10.03 -17.36 -25.32
CA LEU A 732 -10.84 -17.79 -26.45
C LEU A 732 -11.02 -16.69 -27.49
N HIS A 733 -11.15 -15.44 -27.06
CA HIS A 733 -11.29 -14.29 -27.97
C HIS A 733 -10.00 -14.03 -28.75
N THR A 734 -8.83 -14.12 -28.12
CA THR A 734 -7.53 -13.98 -28.82
C THR A 734 -7.28 -15.14 -29.78
N LEU A 735 -7.68 -16.35 -29.42
CA LEU A 735 -7.47 -17.53 -30.27
C LEU A 735 -8.45 -17.65 -31.45
N ASN A 736 -9.72 -17.28 -31.26
CA ASN A 736 -10.79 -17.54 -32.25
C ASN A 736 -11.69 -16.32 -32.53
N GLY A 737 -11.26 -15.10 -32.19
CA GLY A 737 -12.08 -13.91 -32.31
C GLY A 737 -12.23 -13.43 -33.76
N ASP A 738 -13.46 -13.38 -34.26
CA ASP A 738 -13.80 -12.85 -35.59
C ASP A 738 -13.28 -11.42 -35.81
N ILE A 739 -13.18 -10.63 -34.74
CA ILE A 739 -12.69 -9.24 -34.80
C ILE A 739 -11.22 -9.21 -35.22
N LEU A 740 -10.35 -10.02 -34.61
CA LEU A 740 -8.92 -10.05 -34.92
C LEU A 740 -8.69 -10.59 -36.33
N SER A 741 -9.30 -11.74 -36.66
CA SER A 741 -9.14 -12.38 -37.96
C SER A 741 -9.65 -11.47 -39.10
N SER A 742 -10.78 -10.78 -38.91
CA SER A 742 -11.32 -9.85 -39.92
C SER A 742 -10.43 -8.63 -40.15
N LYS A 743 -9.79 -8.11 -39.10
CA LYS A 743 -8.84 -6.98 -39.23
C LYS A 743 -7.55 -7.38 -39.93
N ILE A 744 -7.04 -8.59 -39.66
CA ILE A 744 -5.82 -9.12 -40.30
C ILE A 744 -6.05 -9.37 -41.77
N ALA A 745 -7.16 -9.98 -42.15
CA ALA A 745 -7.49 -10.34 -43.52
C ALA A 745 -8.07 -9.20 -44.36
N ASP A 746 -8.25 -8.01 -43.78
CA ASP A 746 -8.91 -6.87 -44.44
C ASP A 746 -8.13 -6.42 -45.68
N SER A 747 -8.86 -6.20 -46.78
CA SER A 747 -8.30 -5.81 -48.07
C SER A 747 -7.61 -4.44 -48.09
N GLU A 748 -7.88 -3.59 -47.12
CA GLU A 748 -7.21 -2.28 -46.95
C GLU A 748 -6.28 -2.31 -45.72
N GLY A 749 -6.05 -3.53 -45.12
CA GLY A 749 -5.16 -3.72 -44.00
C GLY A 749 -3.67 -3.68 -44.34
N ARG A 750 -2.82 -3.71 -43.31
CA ARG A 750 -1.37 -3.61 -43.46
C ARG A 750 -0.82 -4.68 -44.39
N ILE A 751 -1.25 -5.93 -44.26
CA ILE A 751 -0.74 -7.03 -45.13
C ILE A 751 -1.07 -6.78 -46.59
N ALA A 752 -2.33 -6.39 -46.89
CA ALA A 752 -2.74 -6.06 -48.26
C ALA A 752 -1.91 -4.90 -48.82
N GLN A 753 -1.72 -3.83 -48.07
CA GLN A 753 -0.90 -2.68 -48.46
C GLN A 753 0.59 -3.05 -48.71
N LEU A 754 1.15 -3.96 -47.89
CA LEU A 754 2.52 -4.44 -48.08
C LEU A 754 2.66 -5.31 -49.32
N LEU A 755 1.68 -6.16 -49.63
CA LEU A 755 1.63 -6.97 -50.84
C LEU A 755 1.53 -6.13 -52.12
N GLU A 756 0.73 -5.04 -52.08
CA GLU A 756 0.63 -4.10 -53.20
C GLU A 756 1.97 -3.38 -53.54
N GLN A 757 2.84 -3.23 -52.55
CA GLN A 757 4.17 -2.61 -52.70
C GLN A 757 5.23 -3.54 -53.29
N ASP A 758 4.89 -4.79 -53.52
CA ASP A 758 5.77 -5.84 -54.10
C ASP A 758 7.15 -5.95 -53.42
N LYS A 759 7.14 -5.86 -52.07
CA LYS A 759 8.36 -5.96 -51.24
C LYS A 759 8.85 -7.40 -51.15
N GLU A 760 10.18 -7.56 -50.99
CA GLU A 760 10.76 -8.86 -50.71
C GLU A 760 10.19 -9.46 -49.40
N ALA A 761 10.06 -10.79 -49.38
CA ALA A 761 9.45 -11.52 -48.25
C ALA A 761 10.12 -11.19 -46.89
N GLY A 762 11.45 -11.10 -46.87
CA GLY A 762 12.16 -10.72 -45.63
C GLY A 762 11.82 -9.32 -45.14
N THR A 763 11.66 -8.35 -46.03
CA THR A 763 11.24 -6.99 -45.69
C THR A 763 9.81 -6.97 -45.17
N MET A 764 8.91 -7.75 -45.73
CA MET A 764 7.54 -7.84 -45.27
C MET A 764 7.46 -8.45 -43.83
N ILE A 765 8.21 -9.52 -43.56
CA ILE A 765 8.33 -10.12 -42.23
C ILE A 765 8.84 -9.09 -41.24
N GLU A 766 9.90 -8.36 -41.57
CA GLU A 766 10.44 -7.30 -40.72
C GLU A 766 9.40 -6.22 -40.39
N GLU A 767 8.64 -5.73 -41.40
CA GLU A 767 7.59 -4.75 -41.22
C GLU A 767 6.49 -5.26 -40.27
N ILE A 768 6.10 -6.53 -40.39
CA ILE A 768 5.10 -7.15 -39.51
C ILE A 768 5.63 -7.24 -38.07
N TYR A 769 6.89 -7.64 -37.87
CA TYR A 769 7.51 -7.67 -36.53
C TYR A 769 7.60 -6.28 -35.91
N LEU A 770 8.04 -5.29 -36.67
CA LEU A 770 8.15 -3.91 -36.20
C LEU A 770 6.78 -3.32 -35.82
N ALA A 771 5.75 -3.60 -36.63
CA ALA A 771 4.40 -3.11 -36.38
C ALA A 771 3.68 -3.82 -35.22
N THR A 772 4.09 -5.05 -34.87
CA THR A 772 3.47 -5.83 -33.78
C THR A 772 4.28 -5.76 -32.50
N VAL A 773 5.51 -6.27 -32.52
CA VAL A 773 6.34 -6.44 -31.31
C VAL A 773 7.48 -5.42 -31.20
N CYS A 774 7.55 -4.45 -32.14
CA CYS A 774 8.51 -3.33 -32.13
C CYS A 774 9.99 -3.76 -32.14
N ARG A 775 10.31 -4.90 -32.75
CA ARG A 775 11.66 -5.39 -32.88
C ARG A 775 11.89 -6.02 -34.25
N ILE A 776 13.14 -6.15 -34.65
CA ILE A 776 13.55 -6.90 -35.81
C ILE A 776 13.52 -8.40 -35.44
N PRO A 777 13.09 -9.31 -36.37
CA PRO A 777 13.18 -10.75 -36.12
C PRO A 777 14.64 -11.20 -36.05
N SER A 778 14.94 -12.17 -35.19
CA SER A 778 16.25 -12.81 -35.18
C SER A 778 16.49 -13.60 -36.48
N GLY A 779 17.76 -13.96 -36.76
CA GLY A 779 18.05 -14.77 -37.92
C GLY A 779 17.32 -16.11 -37.97
N GLU A 780 17.12 -16.75 -36.83
CA GLU A 780 16.35 -17.99 -36.69
C GLU A 780 14.85 -17.76 -36.94
N GLU A 781 14.28 -16.73 -36.32
CA GLU A 781 12.88 -16.37 -36.55
C GLU A 781 12.62 -16.01 -38.02
N MET A 782 13.52 -15.27 -38.67
CA MET A 782 13.41 -14.92 -40.07
C MET A 782 13.33 -16.19 -40.95
N GLN A 783 14.22 -17.17 -40.72
CA GLN A 783 14.23 -18.43 -41.47
C GLN A 783 12.93 -19.22 -41.24
N VAL A 784 12.44 -19.31 -40.01
CA VAL A 784 11.18 -19.99 -39.71
C VAL A 784 10.01 -19.29 -40.39
N CYS A 785 9.94 -17.97 -40.36
CA CYS A 785 8.90 -17.21 -41.02
C CYS A 785 8.90 -17.37 -42.55
N LEU A 786 10.06 -17.30 -43.17
CA LEU A 786 10.20 -17.52 -44.61
C LEU A 786 9.68 -18.90 -45.01
N LYS A 787 10.04 -19.94 -44.25
CA LYS A 787 9.56 -21.29 -44.47
C LYS A 787 8.03 -21.42 -44.33
N ILE A 788 7.44 -20.80 -43.29
CA ILE A 788 5.99 -20.82 -43.11
C ILE A 788 5.27 -20.18 -44.29
N ILE A 789 5.78 -19.04 -44.79
CA ILE A 789 5.18 -18.37 -45.96
C ILE A 789 5.31 -19.20 -47.24
N GLU A 790 6.44 -19.90 -47.45
CA GLU A 790 6.67 -20.78 -48.60
C GLU A 790 5.74 -22.02 -48.55
N GLU A 791 5.49 -22.59 -47.38
CA GLU A 791 4.64 -23.78 -47.16
C GLU A 791 3.14 -23.44 -47.09
N SER A 792 2.75 -22.17 -47.01
CA SER A 792 1.36 -21.72 -46.90
C SER A 792 0.63 -21.83 -48.25
N PRO A 793 -0.72 -22.01 -48.28
CA PRO A 793 -1.50 -22.10 -49.52
C PRO A 793 -1.35 -20.87 -50.44
N SER A 794 -1.14 -19.71 -49.84
CA SER A 794 -0.76 -18.46 -50.50
C SER A 794 0.17 -17.61 -49.64
N PRO A 795 1.05 -16.78 -50.20
CA PRO A 795 1.88 -15.85 -49.42
C PRO A 795 1.05 -14.97 -48.48
N LYS A 796 -0.15 -14.54 -48.91
CA LYS A 796 -1.05 -13.72 -48.13
C LYS A 796 -1.45 -14.45 -46.84
N GLU A 797 -1.91 -15.69 -46.92
CA GLU A 797 -2.29 -16.50 -45.76
C GLU A 797 -1.09 -16.70 -44.81
N GLY A 798 0.10 -16.96 -45.34
CA GLY A 798 1.30 -17.08 -44.51
C GLY A 798 1.64 -15.80 -43.71
N TYR A 799 1.47 -14.62 -44.33
CA TYR A 799 1.65 -13.36 -43.57
C TYR A 799 0.51 -13.07 -42.57
N GLU A 800 -0.72 -13.48 -42.91
CA GLU A 800 -1.87 -13.36 -41.96
C GLU A 800 -1.65 -14.26 -40.75
N ASP A 801 -1.20 -15.48 -40.94
CA ASP A 801 -0.87 -16.42 -39.85
C ASP A 801 0.29 -15.90 -38.98
N LEU A 802 1.34 -15.34 -39.63
CA LEU A 802 2.46 -14.72 -38.92
C LEU A 802 1.97 -13.55 -38.04
N MET A 803 1.19 -12.63 -38.61
CA MET A 803 0.65 -11.49 -37.83
C MET A 803 -0.25 -11.96 -36.69
N TRP A 804 -1.09 -12.96 -36.94
CA TRP A 804 -1.95 -13.56 -35.92
C TRP A 804 -1.11 -14.16 -34.79
N ALA A 805 -0.07 -14.92 -35.09
CA ALA A 805 0.82 -15.52 -34.10
C ALA A 805 1.54 -14.46 -33.24
N LEU A 806 2.02 -13.40 -33.86
CA LEU A 806 2.72 -12.30 -33.16
C LEU A 806 1.75 -11.53 -32.24
N ILE A 807 0.54 -11.23 -32.69
CA ILE A 807 -0.47 -10.53 -31.86
C ILE A 807 -0.89 -11.38 -30.64
N ASN A 808 -0.88 -12.72 -30.77
CA ASN A 808 -1.18 -13.63 -29.67
C ASN A 808 0.05 -13.96 -28.79
N SER A 809 1.22 -13.44 -29.11
CA SER A 809 2.43 -13.66 -28.34
C SER A 809 2.47 -12.85 -27.03
N LYS A 810 3.23 -13.34 -26.05
CA LYS A 810 3.51 -12.58 -24.83
C LYS A 810 4.26 -11.27 -25.10
N ASP A 811 5.02 -11.18 -26.18
CA ASP A 811 5.73 -9.98 -26.60
C ASP A 811 4.76 -8.85 -27.00
N PHE A 812 3.61 -9.21 -27.57
CA PHE A 812 2.57 -8.25 -27.91
C PHE A 812 1.66 -7.92 -26.73
N LEU A 813 1.19 -8.93 -26.00
CA LEU A 813 0.18 -8.79 -24.97
C LEU A 813 0.68 -8.11 -23.67
N TYR A 814 2.00 -8.09 -23.46
CA TYR A 814 2.61 -7.54 -22.25
C TYR A 814 3.57 -6.38 -22.56
N VAL A 815 3.68 -5.46 -21.62
CA VAL A 815 4.80 -4.51 -21.50
C VAL A 815 5.89 -5.20 -20.70
N LYS A 816 7.00 -5.45 -21.36
CA LYS A 816 8.15 -6.15 -20.76
C LYS A 816 9.27 -5.18 -20.40
#